data_c05d081c1138c4438718cd644cb75576
#
_entry.id   c05d081c1138c4438718cd644cb75576
#
_cell.length_a   1.000
_cell.length_b   1.000
_cell.length_c   1.000
_cell.angle_alpha   90.00
_cell.angle_beta   90.00
_cell.angle_gamma   90.00
#
_symmetry.space_group_name_H-M   'P 1'
#
loop_
_entity.id
_entity.type
_entity.pdbx_description
1 polymer ?
#
loop_
_entity_poly.entity_id
_entity_poly.type
_entity_poly.pdbx_seq_one_letter_code
_entity_poly.pdbx_strand_id
1 'polypeptide(L)'
;MQPRPMRTLAGEGGRRPWIGANFWSREGGPRMWSRYDGDIVRQELRVLREHGLTMTRSFFYWPDFMPEPDRLDETACRWYADFLDAHHELGMGTIPTFIVGHMSGENWDPSWRQGRDIYSDVWMVGRQAWYITELTRRFHSHPAVIGWLISNEIPIYGGEGDERVINSWALLMVNAVRAGGGTQPVSLGDGQWGVETTGHDSGFCSLEYGPLVDFVGPHVYRMEHDRIRQHLKAAFICELAAVADRPVIMEEFGLSSDFASPQASATYYRQLLHATLAAGATGWIAWNNTDYDNIKDQRPYSHHPFELHFGITDHRGRPKPPLKELEIFSEELRDIDFGGIERARTDTAIIVPSYLTARYPFTEDAERVLIVDASEQAHVAAREADLAPGIVHEPDYGGGRGLPGGYGLYLLPSAKQLTAPSWRRLGELVRAGATVYASYCAGETSAQRGPWWNDLEDLFGVRQLLTYGLNDPVDEDVVELTLEEDFGNLPAGAVLSFAAAGNAEARARLPIEVVDPSRTRVIARDGRGRPALVECRHGRGRAVLCTYPVEYFAARRGRVNPEDTWRLYDALAVETGVTRPAHVDDPLVMVDSLRTADGAQYTIVLSQHDEPVEVNIDYDDGGRSDPVRLEPLGACLVRRPETDPRDGEIGRAHV
;
A
#
# COMPACT_ATOMS: atom_id res chain seq x y z
N MET A 1 -7.10 -12.18 -19.21
CA MET A 1 -6.76 -11.69 -17.86
C MET A 1 -6.65 -12.88 -16.92
N GLN A 2 -5.55 -13.04 -16.17
CA GLN A 2 -5.50 -14.04 -15.12
C GLN A 2 -5.86 -13.37 -13.80
N PRO A 3 -6.94 -13.77 -13.11
CA PRO A 3 -7.28 -13.24 -11.82
C PRO A 3 -6.11 -13.49 -10.84
N ARG A 4 -5.85 -12.52 -9.97
CA ARG A 4 -4.83 -12.69 -8.94
C ARG A 4 -5.48 -13.13 -7.64
N PRO A 5 -5.18 -14.34 -7.13
CA PRO A 5 -5.65 -14.77 -5.83
C PRO A 5 -5.23 -13.74 -4.75
N MET A 6 -6.14 -13.35 -3.90
CA MET A 6 -5.77 -12.62 -2.68
C MET A 6 -5.09 -13.60 -1.73
N ARG A 7 -3.98 -13.18 -1.14
CA ARG A 7 -3.31 -13.98 -0.13
C ARG A 7 -4.07 -13.86 1.18
N THR A 8 -4.50 -14.99 1.72
CA THR A 8 -5.17 -15.09 3.02
C THR A 8 -4.35 -15.94 3.97
N LEU A 9 -4.53 -15.76 5.27
CA LEU A 9 -3.91 -16.61 6.26
C LEU A 9 -4.40 -18.06 6.14
N ALA A 10 -3.55 -19.03 6.44
CA ALA A 10 -3.93 -20.44 6.38
C ALA A 10 -4.90 -20.80 7.51
N GLY A 11 -5.81 -21.77 7.25
CA GLY A 11 -6.78 -22.29 8.24
C GLY A 11 -8.12 -21.57 8.24
N GLU A 12 -8.92 -21.81 9.29
CA GLU A 12 -10.28 -21.20 9.41
C GLU A 12 -10.24 -19.67 9.43
N GLY A 13 -9.18 -19.06 10.00
CA GLY A 13 -8.96 -17.62 10.00
C GLY A 13 -8.75 -17.03 8.59
N GLY A 14 -8.39 -17.83 7.59
CA GLY A 14 -8.26 -17.37 6.20
C GLY A 14 -9.58 -17.24 5.45
N ARG A 15 -10.67 -17.76 6.00
CA ARG A 15 -12.02 -17.63 5.41
C ARG A 15 -12.77 -16.39 5.87
N ARG A 16 -12.33 -15.78 6.96
CA ARG A 16 -12.89 -14.55 7.50
C ARG A 16 -11.78 -13.53 7.65
N PRO A 17 -11.99 -12.30 7.23
CA PRO A 17 -11.00 -11.25 7.43
C PRO A 17 -10.86 -10.92 8.92
N TRP A 18 -9.68 -10.47 9.31
CA TRP A 18 -9.46 -9.92 10.65
C TRP A 18 -9.92 -8.47 10.69
N ILE A 19 -10.94 -8.19 11.49
CA ILE A 19 -11.42 -6.82 11.72
C ILE A 19 -11.35 -6.54 13.21
N GLY A 20 -10.57 -5.54 13.61
CA GLY A 20 -10.30 -5.30 15.02
C GLY A 20 -9.70 -3.95 15.32
N ALA A 21 -9.16 -3.84 16.53
CA ALA A 21 -8.46 -2.66 16.99
C ALA A 21 -7.22 -3.02 17.80
N ASN A 22 -6.21 -2.16 17.77
CA ASN A 22 -5.12 -2.15 18.72
C ASN A 22 -5.68 -1.83 20.10
N PHE A 23 -5.27 -2.58 21.11
CA PHE A 23 -5.91 -2.54 22.43
C PHE A 23 -4.95 -2.13 23.55
N TRP A 24 -5.27 -1.00 24.15
CA TRP A 24 -4.82 -0.59 25.47
C TRP A 24 -6.03 -0.19 26.30
N SER A 25 -6.11 -0.62 27.55
CA SER A 25 -7.22 -0.23 28.44
C SER A 25 -7.26 1.29 28.64
N ARG A 26 -8.47 1.89 28.62
CA ARG A 26 -8.71 3.32 28.82
C ARG A 26 -8.20 3.87 30.16
N GLU A 27 -8.05 2.99 31.16
CA GLU A 27 -7.56 3.37 32.51
C GLU A 27 -6.06 3.15 32.69
N GLY A 28 -5.44 2.38 31.78
CA GLY A 28 -4.04 2.03 31.92
C GLY A 28 -3.14 2.53 30.79
N GLY A 29 -3.68 2.60 29.55
CA GLY A 29 -2.88 2.84 28.36
C GLY A 29 -1.71 1.86 28.28
N PRO A 30 -0.52 2.28 27.84
CA PRO A 30 0.67 1.40 27.78
C PRO A 30 1.08 0.78 29.11
N ARG A 31 0.64 1.34 30.23
CA ARG A 31 0.91 0.82 31.59
C ARG A 31 -0.23 -0.01 32.16
N MET A 32 -1.15 -0.52 31.35
CA MET A 32 -2.30 -1.28 31.80
C MET A 32 -1.92 -2.51 32.62
N TRP A 33 -0.75 -3.12 32.35
CA TRP A 33 -0.33 -4.35 33.06
C TRP A 33 0.08 -4.11 34.52
N SER A 34 0.48 -2.89 34.86
CA SER A 34 0.72 -2.48 36.24
C SER A 34 -0.55 -1.98 36.96
N ARG A 35 -1.64 -1.77 36.22
CA ARG A 35 -2.95 -1.28 36.70
C ARG A 35 -4.11 -2.07 36.10
N TYR A 36 -3.93 -3.36 35.91
CA TYR A 36 -4.89 -4.20 35.22
C TYR A 36 -6.23 -4.25 35.94
N ASP A 37 -7.30 -4.01 35.18
CA ASP A 37 -8.69 -4.13 35.59
C ASP A 37 -9.44 -4.99 34.56
N GLY A 38 -9.70 -6.24 34.91
CA GLY A 38 -10.36 -7.20 34.01
C GLY A 38 -11.82 -6.86 33.73
N ASP A 39 -12.51 -6.14 34.61
CA ASP A 39 -13.90 -5.73 34.38
C ASP A 39 -13.97 -4.62 33.32
N ILE A 40 -13.05 -3.67 33.36
CA ILE A 40 -12.92 -2.62 32.35
C ILE A 40 -12.57 -3.25 31.00
N VAL A 41 -11.58 -4.14 30.95
CA VAL A 41 -11.20 -4.87 29.74
C VAL A 41 -12.41 -5.57 29.11
N ARG A 42 -13.19 -6.32 29.89
CA ARG A 42 -14.40 -7.01 29.42
C ARG A 42 -15.48 -6.04 28.90
N GLN A 43 -15.61 -4.87 29.53
CA GLN A 43 -16.54 -3.84 29.03
C GLN A 43 -16.11 -3.30 27.67
N GLU A 44 -14.82 -2.96 27.50
CA GLU A 44 -14.27 -2.44 26.25
C GLU A 44 -14.38 -3.49 25.13
N LEU A 45 -14.01 -4.72 25.39
CA LEU A 45 -14.13 -5.82 24.41
C LEU A 45 -15.58 -6.08 23.98
N ARG A 46 -16.57 -5.98 24.91
CA ARG A 46 -17.98 -6.10 24.54
C ARG A 46 -18.41 -5.05 23.53
N VAL A 47 -18.03 -3.78 23.74
CA VAL A 47 -18.36 -2.71 22.81
C VAL A 47 -17.77 -3.01 21.41
N LEU A 48 -16.52 -3.44 21.32
CA LEU A 48 -15.92 -3.81 20.05
C LEU A 48 -16.67 -4.98 19.40
N ARG A 49 -16.99 -6.01 20.17
CA ARG A 49 -17.70 -7.21 19.69
C ARG A 49 -19.11 -6.90 19.19
N GLU A 50 -19.85 -6.05 19.90
CA GLU A 50 -21.20 -5.60 19.53
C GLU A 50 -21.24 -4.85 18.19
N HIS A 51 -20.11 -4.21 17.81
CA HIS A 51 -19.92 -3.52 16.53
C HIS A 51 -19.19 -4.36 15.48
N GLY A 52 -19.23 -5.70 15.60
CA GLY A 52 -18.74 -6.60 14.55
C GLY A 52 -17.24 -6.87 14.54
N LEU A 53 -16.45 -6.30 15.47
CA LEU A 53 -15.02 -6.59 15.54
C LEU A 53 -14.80 -7.99 16.12
N THR A 54 -13.85 -8.71 15.56
CA THR A 54 -13.59 -10.12 15.87
C THR A 54 -12.28 -10.35 16.60
N MET A 55 -11.41 -9.33 16.67
CA MET A 55 -10.09 -9.49 17.25
C MET A 55 -9.51 -8.18 17.77
N THR A 56 -8.41 -8.30 18.51
CA THR A 56 -7.56 -7.17 18.89
C THR A 56 -6.10 -7.47 18.57
N ARG A 57 -5.26 -6.44 18.51
CA ARG A 57 -3.83 -6.58 18.66
C ARG A 57 -3.46 -6.11 20.07
N SER A 58 -2.76 -6.94 20.83
CA SER A 58 -2.37 -6.69 22.21
C SER A 58 -0.85 -6.67 22.35
N PHE A 59 -0.36 -6.11 23.46
CA PHE A 59 1.03 -5.76 23.59
C PHE A 59 1.62 -6.26 24.91
N PHE A 60 2.70 -7.00 24.83
CA PHE A 60 3.56 -7.27 25.98
C PHE A 60 4.49 -6.06 26.18
N TYR A 61 4.06 -5.08 26.98
CA TYR A 61 4.90 -3.95 27.30
C TYR A 61 6.21 -4.43 27.95
N TRP A 62 7.30 -4.33 27.20
CA TRP A 62 8.54 -5.04 27.51
C TRP A 62 9.08 -4.80 28.92
N PRO A 63 9.18 -3.55 29.43
CA PRO A 63 9.63 -3.31 30.80
C PRO A 63 8.79 -4.00 31.89
N ASP A 64 7.46 -4.16 31.68
CA ASP A 64 6.58 -4.79 32.66
C ASP A 64 6.67 -6.32 32.63
N PHE A 65 6.81 -6.92 31.44
CA PHE A 65 6.86 -8.38 31.29
C PHE A 65 8.23 -8.98 31.55
N MET A 66 9.32 -8.23 31.32
CA MET A 66 10.70 -8.69 31.50
C MET A 66 11.54 -7.65 32.29
N PRO A 67 11.25 -7.47 33.59
CA PRO A 67 11.95 -6.47 34.41
C PRO A 67 13.42 -6.81 34.60
N GLU A 68 13.83 -8.07 34.45
CA GLU A 68 15.20 -8.56 34.51
C GLU A 68 15.50 -9.44 33.29
N PRO A 69 16.75 -9.55 32.84
CA PRO A 69 17.11 -10.18 31.57
C PRO A 69 16.85 -11.69 31.49
N ASP A 70 16.50 -12.32 32.58
CA ASP A 70 16.27 -13.77 32.67
C ASP A 70 15.00 -14.12 33.49
N ARG A 71 14.14 -13.15 33.73
CA ARG A 71 12.92 -13.33 34.53
C ARG A 71 11.71 -12.63 33.93
N LEU A 72 10.65 -13.39 33.71
CA LEU A 72 9.32 -12.83 33.43
C LEU A 72 8.65 -12.38 34.73
N ASP A 73 7.82 -11.32 34.64
CA ASP A 73 6.95 -10.93 35.75
C ASP A 73 5.70 -11.83 35.77
N GLU A 74 5.58 -12.62 36.83
CA GLU A 74 4.47 -13.56 36.98
C GLU A 74 3.10 -12.87 37.19
N THR A 75 3.10 -11.64 37.68
CA THR A 75 1.87 -10.87 37.86
C THR A 75 1.36 -10.36 36.52
N ALA A 76 2.23 -9.77 35.71
CA ALA A 76 1.90 -9.37 34.34
C ALA A 76 1.42 -10.57 33.50
N CYS A 77 2.09 -11.70 33.62
CA CYS A 77 1.67 -12.94 32.93
C CYS A 77 0.29 -13.45 33.39
N ARG A 78 -0.06 -13.36 34.69
CA ARG A 78 -1.42 -13.71 35.16
C ARG A 78 -2.48 -12.74 34.65
N TRP A 79 -2.18 -11.45 34.62
CA TRP A 79 -3.11 -10.46 34.05
C TRP A 79 -3.33 -10.71 32.56
N TYR A 80 -2.27 -11.08 31.83
CA TYR A 80 -2.40 -11.42 30.43
C TYR A 80 -3.23 -12.70 30.19
N ALA A 81 -3.13 -13.68 31.07
CA ALA A 81 -3.99 -14.87 31.03
C ALA A 81 -5.47 -14.50 31.19
N ASP A 82 -5.83 -13.65 32.17
CA ASP A 82 -7.22 -13.16 32.34
C ASP A 82 -7.68 -12.33 31.13
N PHE A 83 -6.77 -11.55 30.52
CA PHE A 83 -7.06 -10.83 29.27
C PHE A 83 -7.40 -11.79 28.12
N LEU A 84 -6.68 -12.90 27.99
CA LEU A 84 -6.98 -13.93 26.99
C LEU A 84 -8.32 -14.63 27.29
N ASP A 85 -8.59 -14.94 28.55
CA ASP A 85 -9.88 -15.50 28.98
C ASP A 85 -11.03 -14.57 28.60
N ALA A 86 -10.91 -13.26 28.83
CA ALA A 86 -11.89 -12.25 28.45
C ALA A 86 -12.17 -12.23 26.92
N HIS A 87 -11.15 -12.39 26.10
CA HIS A 87 -11.32 -12.53 24.64
C HIS A 87 -12.07 -13.81 24.29
N HIS A 88 -11.67 -14.92 24.88
CA HIS A 88 -12.30 -16.21 24.62
C HIS A 88 -13.78 -16.24 25.04
N GLU A 89 -14.13 -15.67 26.19
CA GLU A 89 -15.51 -15.50 26.68
C GLU A 89 -16.40 -14.78 25.66
N LEU A 90 -15.85 -13.86 24.89
CA LEU A 90 -16.55 -13.05 23.89
C LEU A 90 -16.43 -13.61 22.46
N GLY A 91 -15.75 -14.74 22.28
CA GLY A 91 -15.48 -15.30 20.96
C GLY A 91 -14.60 -14.39 20.08
N MET A 92 -13.67 -13.67 20.70
CA MET A 92 -12.69 -12.80 20.04
C MET A 92 -11.30 -13.42 20.06
N GLY A 93 -10.49 -13.07 19.07
CA GLY A 93 -9.07 -13.39 19.06
C GLY A 93 -8.19 -12.20 19.45
N THR A 94 -6.91 -12.46 19.65
CA THR A 94 -5.90 -11.40 19.80
C THR A 94 -4.56 -11.81 19.17
N ILE A 95 -3.80 -10.83 18.70
CA ILE A 95 -2.45 -10.99 18.22
C ILE A 95 -1.49 -10.32 19.23
N PRO A 96 -0.81 -11.10 20.09
CA PRO A 96 0.19 -10.55 21.00
C PRO A 96 1.41 -10.01 20.26
N THR A 97 1.91 -8.85 20.68
CA THR A 97 3.13 -8.22 20.20
C THR A 97 4.22 -8.30 21.27
N PHE A 98 5.40 -8.89 20.97
CA PHE A 98 6.42 -9.19 21.98
C PHE A 98 7.29 -8.01 22.37
N ILE A 99 8.05 -7.43 21.44
CA ILE A 99 9.02 -6.38 21.72
C ILE A 99 8.37 -5.02 21.55
N VAL A 100 7.71 -4.54 22.60
CA VAL A 100 7.05 -3.24 22.61
C VAL A 100 7.96 -2.23 23.29
N GLY A 101 8.90 -1.70 22.50
CA GLY A 101 9.86 -0.67 22.93
C GLY A 101 9.48 0.73 22.46
N HIS A 102 8.72 0.85 21.36
CA HIS A 102 8.14 2.11 20.89
C HIS A 102 6.63 2.09 21.05
N MET A 103 6.06 3.17 21.56
CA MET A 103 4.60 3.33 21.67
C MET A 103 4.24 4.81 21.79
N SER A 104 3.31 5.27 20.93
CA SER A 104 2.75 6.62 20.98
C SER A 104 3.81 7.74 21.07
N GLY A 105 4.84 7.66 20.23
CA GLY A 105 5.90 8.65 20.14
C GLY A 105 6.95 8.62 21.26
N GLU A 106 6.99 7.58 22.09
CA GLU A 106 7.98 7.41 23.14
C GLU A 106 8.64 6.02 23.08
N ASN A 107 9.96 5.99 23.32
CA ASN A 107 10.72 4.75 23.44
C ASN A 107 10.87 4.34 24.91
N TRP A 108 10.62 3.06 25.18
CA TRP A 108 10.58 2.49 26.54
C TRP A 108 11.50 1.26 26.61
N ASP A 109 12.67 1.47 27.20
CA ASP A 109 13.63 0.39 27.36
C ASP A 109 13.45 -0.32 28.71
N PRO A 110 13.61 -1.64 28.77
CA PRO A 110 13.90 -2.30 30.03
C PRO A 110 15.28 -1.82 30.55
N SER A 111 15.36 -1.56 31.86
CA SER A 111 16.54 -0.94 32.47
C SER A 111 17.85 -1.71 32.24
N TRP A 112 17.77 -3.00 32.02
CA TRP A 112 18.91 -3.90 31.79
C TRP A 112 19.41 -3.89 30.33
N ARG A 113 18.68 -3.28 29.35
CA ARG A 113 19.16 -3.14 27.96
C ARG A 113 20.44 -2.30 27.89
N GLN A 114 20.52 -1.22 28.62
CA GLN A 114 21.71 -0.35 28.73
C GLN A 114 22.26 0.12 27.37
N GLY A 115 21.36 0.44 26.41
CA GLY A 115 21.74 0.93 25.08
C GLY A 115 22.36 -0.12 24.16
N ARG A 116 22.29 -1.40 24.49
CA ARG A 116 22.77 -2.49 23.60
C ARG A 116 21.99 -2.52 22.31
N ASP A 117 22.69 -2.81 21.23
CA ASP A 117 22.07 -2.93 19.91
C ASP A 117 21.09 -4.11 19.85
N ILE A 118 19.92 -3.85 19.27
CA ILE A 118 18.80 -4.81 19.21
C ILE A 118 19.12 -5.97 18.26
N TYR A 119 19.82 -5.69 17.16
CA TYR A 119 19.98 -6.63 16.05
C TYR A 119 21.30 -7.40 16.09
N SER A 120 22.37 -6.76 16.56
CA SER A 120 23.75 -7.28 16.44
C SER A 120 24.42 -7.69 17.74
N ASP A 121 23.97 -7.16 18.91
CA ASP A 121 24.52 -7.61 20.21
C ASP A 121 24.02 -9.01 20.53
N VAL A 122 24.89 -10.00 20.44
CA VAL A 122 24.57 -11.44 20.58
C VAL A 122 23.86 -11.75 21.91
N TRP A 123 24.27 -11.12 23.00
CA TRP A 123 23.61 -11.31 24.29
C TRP A 123 22.19 -10.74 24.27
N MET A 124 22.02 -9.55 23.69
CA MET A 124 20.73 -8.91 23.57
C MET A 124 19.76 -9.72 22.68
N VAL A 125 20.23 -10.20 21.54
CA VAL A 125 19.47 -11.10 20.64
C VAL A 125 19.07 -12.38 21.38
N GLY A 126 20.00 -12.96 22.19
CA GLY A 126 19.70 -14.11 23.01
C GLY A 126 18.64 -13.85 24.09
N ARG A 127 18.60 -12.64 24.68
CA ARG A 127 17.54 -12.27 25.66
C ARG A 127 16.19 -12.08 25.00
N GLN A 128 16.15 -11.48 23.82
CA GLN A 128 14.92 -11.35 23.05
C GLN A 128 14.38 -12.73 22.65
N ALA A 129 15.21 -13.61 22.12
CA ALA A 129 14.80 -14.96 21.74
C ALA A 129 14.27 -15.77 22.95
N TRP A 130 14.94 -15.66 24.12
CA TRP A 130 14.46 -16.27 25.35
C TRP A 130 13.08 -15.73 25.77
N TYR A 131 12.91 -14.41 25.77
CA TYR A 131 11.66 -13.73 26.09
C TYR A 131 10.49 -14.20 25.23
N ILE A 132 10.70 -14.20 23.92
CA ILE A 132 9.70 -14.65 22.93
C ILE A 132 9.35 -16.13 23.17
N THR A 133 10.37 -16.98 23.34
CA THR A 133 10.17 -18.42 23.59
C THR A 133 9.36 -18.68 24.86
N GLU A 134 9.68 -18.01 25.96
CA GLU A 134 8.99 -18.23 27.24
C GLU A 134 7.53 -17.74 27.23
N LEU A 135 7.24 -16.55 26.66
CA LEU A 135 5.88 -16.06 26.52
C LEU A 135 5.08 -16.93 25.55
N THR A 136 5.65 -17.34 24.43
CA THR A 136 4.99 -18.24 23.49
C THR A 136 4.65 -19.55 24.16
N ARG A 137 5.61 -20.19 24.88
CA ARG A 137 5.38 -21.47 25.59
C ARG A 137 4.22 -21.36 26.57
N ARG A 138 4.05 -20.19 27.20
CA ARG A 138 3.00 -19.95 28.19
C ARG A 138 1.62 -19.78 27.55
N PHE A 139 1.52 -19.15 26.37
CA PHE A 139 0.24 -18.67 25.84
C PHE A 139 -0.18 -19.28 24.50
N HIS A 140 0.70 -19.98 23.78
CA HIS A 140 0.42 -20.49 22.42
C HIS A 140 -0.79 -21.42 22.32
N SER A 141 -1.11 -22.14 23.40
CA SER A 141 -2.24 -23.09 23.41
C SER A 141 -3.57 -22.42 23.75
N HIS A 142 -3.58 -21.14 24.12
CA HIS A 142 -4.82 -20.44 24.44
C HIS A 142 -5.62 -20.12 23.15
N PRO A 143 -6.94 -20.48 23.08
CA PRO A 143 -7.72 -20.36 21.84
C PRO A 143 -7.89 -18.92 21.34
N ALA A 144 -7.76 -17.92 22.21
CA ALA A 144 -7.82 -16.53 21.83
C ALA A 144 -6.55 -16.03 21.08
N VAL A 145 -5.43 -16.76 21.14
CA VAL A 145 -4.19 -16.37 20.43
C VAL A 145 -4.27 -16.83 18.98
N ILE A 146 -4.44 -15.87 18.05
CA ILE A 146 -4.65 -16.15 16.63
C ILE A 146 -3.46 -15.83 15.73
N GLY A 147 -2.45 -15.13 16.24
CA GLY A 147 -1.22 -14.76 15.53
C GLY A 147 -0.20 -14.19 16.52
N TRP A 148 0.98 -13.81 16.01
CA TRP A 148 2.06 -13.22 16.80
C TRP A 148 2.75 -12.10 16.03
N LEU A 149 3.08 -11.01 16.72
CA LEU A 149 3.97 -9.98 16.21
C LEU A 149 5.27 -9.94 17.01
N ILE A 150 6.39 -9.96 16.31
CA ILE A 150 7.71 -9.91 16.96
C ILE A 150 7.92 -8.58 17.68
N SER A 151 7.47 -7.47 17.08
CA SER A 151 7.74 -6.13 17.62
C SER A 151 6.63 -5.13 17.30
N ASN A 152 6.79 -3.91 17.77
CA ASN A 152 6.03 -2.74 17.36
C ASN A 152 6.97 -1.70 16.77
N GLU A 153 6.81 -1.39 15.47
CA GLU A 153 7.56 -0.36 14.74
C GLU A 153 9.07 -0.39 15.05
N ILE A 154 9.65 -1.58 14.96
CA ILE A 154 11.02 -1.83 15.39
C ILE A 154 12.06 -0.94 14.69
N PRO A 155 11.89 -0.48 13.42
CA PRO A 155 12.82 0.47 12.81
C PRO A 155 12.88 1.80 13.58
N ILE A 156 11.78 2.24 14.20
CA ILE A 156 11.76 3.46 15.02
C ILE A 156 12.45 3.23 16.35
N TYR A 157 12.27 2.07 16.96
CA TYR A 157 12.82 1.73 18.27
C TYR A 157 14.28 1.26 18.24
N GLY A 158 14.55 0.30 17.35
CA GLY A 158 15.87 -0.31 17.20
C GLY A 158 16.82 0.50 16.32
N GLY A 159 16.27 1.41 15.52
CA GLY A 159 17.02 2.18 14.53
C GLY A 159 17.34 1.41 13.26
N GLU A 160 18.22 1.99 12.47
CA GLU A 160 18.70 1.43 11.21
C GLU A 160 19.75 0.34 11.45
N GLY A 161 19.88 -0.57 10.51
CA GLY A 161 20.89 -1.64 10.58
C GLY A 161 21.32 -2.16 9.20
N ASP A 162 22.32 -3.03 9.21
CA ASP A 162 22.67 -3.79 8.03
C ASP A 162 21.55 -4.79 7.72
N GLU A 163 21.08 -4.82 6.48
CA GLU A 163 19.97 -5.68 6.02
C GLU A 163 20.19 -7.17 6.36
N ARG A 164 21.42 -7.68 6.19
CA ARG A 164 21.74 -9.09 6.50
C ARG A 164 21.66 -9.36 7.99
N VAL A 165 22.05 -8.38 8.81
CA VAL A 165 21.94 -8.46 10.27
C VAL A 165 20.49 -8.46 10.69
N ILE A 166 19.68 -7.55 10.14
CA ILE A 166 18.23 -7.47 10.41
C ILE A 166 17.52 -8.76 9.98
N ASN A 167 17.80 -9.27 8.78
CA ASN A 167 17.19 -10.52 8.31
C ASN A 167 17.61 -11.72 9.18
N SER A 168 18.86 -11.75 9.65
CA SER A 168 19.31 -12.78 10.58
C SER A 168 18.62 -12.68 11.94
N TRP A 169 18.46 -11.46 12.46
CA TRP A 169 17.68 -11.19 13.66
C TRP A 169 16.22 -11.62 13.50
N ALA A 170 15.57 -11.23 12.40
CA ALA A 170 14.19 -11.60 12.11
C ALA A 170 13.99 -13.12 12.09
N LEU A 171 14.88 -13.84 11.41
CA LEU A 171 14.88 -15.30 11.39
C LEU A 171 14.98 -15.91 12.79
N LEU A 172 15.87 -15.39 13.64
CA LEU A 172 16.03 -15.87 15.01
C LEU A 172 14.79 -15.61 15.86
N MET A 173 14.16 -14.44 15.73
CA MET A 173 12.96 -14.09 16.48
C MET A 173 11.74 -14.93 16.06
N VAL A 174 11.53 -15.13 14.77
CA VAL A 174 10.48 -16.04 14.25
C VAL A 174 10.71 -17.48 14.74
N ASN A 175 11.95 -17.96 14.70
CA ASN A 175 12.29 -19.29 15.23
C ASN A 175 12.08 -19.39 16.74
N ALA A 176 12.24 -18.32 17.51
CA ALA A 176 11.96 -18.31 18.93
C ALA A 176 10.48 -18.55 19.24
N VAL A 177 9.56 -18.01 18.41
CA VAL A 177 8.12 -18.34 18.49
C VAL A 177 7.89 -19.84 18.25
N ARG A 178 8.51 -20.39 17.21
CA ARG A 178 8.37 -21.83 16.89
C ARG A 178 8.97 -22.73 17.98
N ALA A 179 10.08 -22.32 18.57
CA ALA A 179 10.71 -23.01 19.69
C ALA A 179 9.84 -23.00 20.97
N GLY A 180 9.03 -21.95 21.16
CA GLY A 180 8.04 -21.87 22.22
C GLY A 180 6.79 -22.71 21.99
N GLY A 181 6.63 -23.34 20.83
CA GLY A 181 5.46 -24.16 20.46
C GLY A 181 4.40 -23.39 19.66
N GLY A 182 4.64 -22.12 19.32
CA GLY A 182 3.70 -21.31 18.55
C GLY A 182 3.57 -21.79 17.10
N THR A 183 2.36 -22.14 16.69
CA THR A 183 2.01 -22.57 15.33
C THR A 183 1.21 -21.53 14.56
N GLN A 184 0.71 -20.53 15.25
CA GLN A 184 -0.05 -19.43 14.68
C GLN A 184 0.82 -18.59 13.73
N PRO A 185 0.20 -17.83 12.79
CA PRO A 185 0.92 -16.92 11.90
C PRO A 185 1.78 -15.90 12.65
N VAL A 186 2.94 -15.57 12.09
CA VAL A 186 3.91 -14.61 12.66
C VAL A 186 4.22 -13.50 11.64
N SER A 187 4.26 -12.26 12.10
CA SER A 187 4.81 -11.10 11.36
C SER A 187 5.84 -10.36 12.21
N LEU A 188 6.63 -9.47 11.58
CA LEU A 188 7.65 -8.69 12.29
C LEU A 188 7.07 -7.55 13.11
N GLY A 189 5.96 -6.92 12.67
CA GLY A 189 5.44 -5.70 13.27
C GLY A 189 6.35 -4.50 13.04
N ASP A 190 6.99 -4.45 11.88
CA ASP A 190 7.86 -3.35 11.44
C ASP A 190 7.08 -2.16 10.87
N GLY A 191 5.76 -2.31 10.67
CA GLY A 191 4.85 -1.30 10.12
C GLY A 191 5.05 -1.03 8.63
N GLN A 192 5.84 -1.85 7.93
CA GLN A 192 6.24 -1.62 6.54
C GLN A 192 7.02 -0.30 6.36
N TRP A 193 7.86 0.04 7.32
CA TRP A 193 8.76 1.20 7.28
C TRP A 193 10.08 0.89 6.55
N GLY A 194 10.04 -0.04 5.61
CA GLY A 194 11.16 -0.43 4.78
C GLY A 194 11.43 0.52 3.62
N VAL A 195 12.52 0.27 2.91
CA VAL A 195 13.00 1.09 1.79
C VAL A 195 11.98 1.18 0.65
N GLU A 196 11.22 0.12 0.41
CA GLU A 196 10.21 0.04 -0.65
C GLU A 196 9.02 0.98 -0.45
N THR A 197 8.71 1.36 0.78
CA THR A 197 7.58 2.24 1.12
C THR A 197 8.00 3.66 1.45
N THR A 198 9.21 3.84 1.99
CA THR A 198 9.70 5.15 2.44
C THR A 198 10.75 5.77 1.52
N GLY A 199 11.39 4.97 0.69
CA GLY A 199 12.58 5.38 -0.05
C GLY A 199 13.83 5.55 0.82
N HIS A 200 13.73 5.24 2.13
CA HIS A 200 14.83 5.34 3.09
C HIS A 200 15.36 3.95 3.45
N ASP A 201 16.66 3.73 3.26
CA ASP A 201 17.31 2.44 3.54
C ASP A 201 17.58 2.26 5.03
N SER A 202 16.57 1.82 5.76
CA SER A 202 16.68 1.45 7.18
C SER A 202 17.28 0.06 7.42
N GLY A 203 17.52 -0.71 6.36
CA GLY A 203 17.89 -2.12 6.40
C GLY A 203 16.70 -3.08 6.43
N PHE A 204 15.46 -2.58 6.50
CA PHE A 204 14.25 -3.37 6.33
C PHE A 204 13.81 -3.37 4.86
N CYS A 205 13.53 -4.55 4.33
CA CYS A 205 13.04 -4.75 2.97
C CYS A 205 12.10 -5.95 2.94
N SER A 206 10.84 -5.74 2.57
CA SER A 206 9.81 -6.81 2.54
C SER A 206 10.13 -7.91 1.55
N LEU A 207 10.85 -7.61 0.47
CA LEU A 207 11.34 -8.62 -0.48
C LEU A 207 12.26 -9.65 0.20
N GLU A 208 13.06 -9.20 1.15
CA GLU A 208 14.09 -10.03 1.80
C GLU A 208 13.54 -10.77 3.02
N TYR A 209 12.80 -10.11 3.91
CA TYR A 209 12.25 -10.76 5.10
C TYR A 209 10.90 -11.46 4.86
N GLY A 210 10.18 -11.15 3.79
CA GLY A 210 8.88 -11.75 3.47
C GLY A 210 8.86 -13.28 3.52
N PRO A 211 9.88 -14.00 3.00
CA PRO A 211 9.96 -15.45 3.14
C PRO A 211 10.01 -15.97 4.58
N LEU A 212 10.39 -15.13 5.55
CA LEU A 212 10.55 -15.51 6.95
C LEU A 212 9.25 -15.42 7.75
N VAL A 213 8.26 -14.66 7.27
CA VAL A 213 7.01 -14.35 7.97
C VAL A 213 5.79 -14.96 7.27
N ASP A 214 4.67 -15.03 7.98
CA ASP A 214 3.41 -15.56 7.44
C ASP A 214 2.48 -14.47 6.90
N PHE A 215 2.65 -13.22 7.32
CA PHE A 215 1.94 -12.03 6.83
C PHE A 215 2.79 -10.79 7.02
N VAL A 216 2.41 -9.70 6.36
CA VAL A 216 3.04 -8.37 6.48
C VAL A 216 2.00 -7.33 6.91
N GLY A 217 2.43 -6.33 7.68
CA GLY A 217 1.52 -5.43 8.38
C GLY A 217 1.84 -3.94 8.23
N PRO A 218 1.25 -3.25 7.22
CA PRO A 218 1.41 -1.81 7.10
C PRO A 218 0.80 -1.02 8.25
N HIS A 219 1.51 0.04 8.69
CA HIS A 219 1.02 1.10 9.56
C HIS A 219 0.88 2.37 8.72
N VAL A 220 -0.34 2.85 8.50
CA VAL A 220 -0.58 3.99 7.61
C VAL A 220 -1.50 5.01 8.27
N TYR A 221 -0.99 6.22 8.41
CA TYR A 221 -1.69 7.36 8.96
C TYR A 221 -1.84 8.48 7.94
N ARG A 222 -2.23 9.68 8.38
CA ARG A 222 -2.28 10.83 7.49
C ARG A 222 -0.86 11.26 7.11
N MET A 223 -0.52 11.15 5.82
CA MET A 223 0.82 11.41 5.29
C MET A 223 0.83 12.36 4.09
N GLU A 224 -0.34 12.67 3.48
CA GLU A 224 -0.43 13.37 2.21
C GLU A 224 -1.12 14.74 2.33
N HIS A 225 -0.75 15.65 1.43
CA HIS A 225 -1.39 16.96 1.25
C HIS A 225 -2.40 17.02 0.10
N ASP A 226 -2.47 15.96 -0.69
CA ASP A 226 -3.49 15.74 -1.70
C ASP A 226 -4.55 14.77 -1.15
N ARG A 227 -5.83 15.10 -1.33
CA ARG A 227 -6.93 14.30 -0.77
C ARG A 227 -7.00 12.92 -1.39
N ILE A 228 -6.90 12.84 -2.73
CA ILE A 228 -7.04 11.57 -3.44
C ILE A 228 -5.83 10.67 -3.14
N ARG A 229 -4.60 11.22 -3.16
CA ARG A 229 -3.43 10.48 -2.70
C ARG A 229 -3.60 9.98 -1.26
N GLN A 230 -4.10 10.83 -0.34
CA GLN A 230 -4.32 10.40 1.05
C GLN A 230 -5.30 9.23 1.16
N HIS A 231 -6.39 9.24 0.39
CA HIS A 231 -7.36 8.14 0.39
C HIS A 231 -6.81 6.86 -0.22
N LEU A 232 -5.88 6.96 -1.18
CA LEU A 232 -5.26 5.82 -1.85
C LEU A 232 -3.89 5.42 -1.26
N LYS A 233 -3.31 6.20 -0.34
CA LYS A 233 -1.98 5.94 0.25
C LYS A 233 -1.86 4.54 0.84
N ALA A 234 -2.83 4.16 1.66
CA ALA A 234 -2.82 2.83 2.28
C ALA A 234 -2.96 1.71 1.25
N ALA A 235 -3.78 1.91 0.20
CA ALA A 235 -3.90 0.97 -0.89
C ALA A 235 -2.59 0.80 -1.67
N PHE A 236 -1.90 1.90 -1.97
CA PHE A 236 -0.59 1.87 -2.62
C PHE A 236 0.45 1.12 -1.77
N ILE A 237 0.50 1.38 -0.46
CA ILE A 237 1.40 0.65 0.45
C ILE A 237 1.06 -0.84 0.51
N CYS A 238 -0.22 -1.22 0.51
CA CYS A 238 -0.62 -2.62 0.41
C CYS A 238 -0.14 -3.28 -0.89
N GLU A 239 -0.21 -2.58 -2.03
CA GLU A 239 0.31 -3.08 -3.31
C GLU A 239 1.84 -3.26 -3.27
N LEU A 240 2.57 -2.34 -2.65
CA LEU A 240 4.02 -2.48 -2.45
C LEU A 240 4.34 -3.66 -1.50
N ALA A 241 3.64 -3.77 -0.37
CA ALA A 241 3.83 -4.84 0.60
C ALA A 241 3.50 -6.23 0.03
N ALA A 242 2.59 -6.30 -0.95
CA ALA A 242 2.24 -7.54 -1.64
C ALA A 242 3.43 -8.19 -2.40
N VAL A 243 4.54 -7.48 -2.60
CA VAL A 243 5.79 -8.01 -3.14
C VAL A 243 6.39 -9.12 -2.26
N ALA A 244 6.14 -9.09 -0.96
CA ALA A 244 6.53 -10.15 -0.02
C ALA A 244 5.86 -11.50 -0.30
N ASP A 245 4.88 -11.56 -1.21
CA ASP A 245 4.05 -12.73 -1.53
C ASP A 245 3.37 -13.34 -0.28
N ARG A 246 2.93 -12.48 0.63
CA ARG A 246 2.25 -12.79 1.88
C ARG A 246 0.90 -12.07 1.98
N PRO A 247 -0.03 -12.57 2.83
CA PRO A 247 -1.21 -11.80 3.22
C PRO A 247 -0.82 -10.42 3.75
N VAL A 248 -1.59 -9.40 3.37
CA VAL A 248 -1.43 -8.04 3.88
C VAL A 248 -2.52 -7.77 4.90
N ILE A 249 -2.12 -7.48 6.12
CA ILE A 249 -2.99 -7.11 7.24
C ILE A 249 -2.66 -5.67 7.62
N MET A 250 -3.61 -4.76 7.48
CA MET A 250 -3.44 -3.39 7.97
C MET A 250 -3.34 -3.42 9.50
N GLU A 251 -2.12 -3.46 10.04
CA GLU A 251 -1.88 -3.60 11.48
C GLU A 251 -2.20 -2.33 12.25
N GLU A 252 -2.03 -1.16 11.60
CA GLU A 252 -2.40 0.13 12.17
C GLU A 252 -2.88 1.11 11.11
N PHE A 253 -3.98 1.79 11.42
CA PHE A 253 -4.47 2.98 10.70
C PHE A 253 -5.41 3.75 11.62
N GLY A 254 -5.46 5.06 11.46
CA GLY A 254 -6.32 5.87 12.31
C GLY A 254 -6.20 7.37 12.02
N LEU A 255 -7.12 8.13 12.60
CA LEU A 255 -7.10 9.58 12.52
C LEU A 255 -7.60 10.16 13.85
N SER A 256 -6.72 10.91 14.53
CA SER A 256 -7.09 11.57 15.79
C SER A 256 -8.20 12.61 15.57
N SER A 257 -9.19 12.60 16.45
CA SER A 257 -10.24 13.62 16.46
C SER A 257 -9.74 15.01 16.87
N ASP A 258 -8.48 15.16 17.26
CA ASP A 258 -7.83 16.46 17.42
C ASP A 258 -7.43 17.11 16.08
N PHE A 259 -7.29 16.31 15.01
CA PHE A 259 -6.93 16.79 13.67
C PHE A 259 -8.11 16.93 12.73
N ALA A 260 -9.22 16.25 13.00
CA ALA A 260 -10.33 16.16 12.08
C ALA A 260 -11.67 16.13 12.82
N SER A 261 -12.72 16.59 12.14
CA SER A 261 -14.07 16.38 12.65
C SER A 261 -14.42 14.89 12.74
N PRO A 262 -15.38 14.49 13.60
CA PRO A 262 -15.84 13.11 13.65
C PRO A 262 -16.28 12.56 12.28
N GLN A 263 -16.89 13.40 11.44
CA GLN A 263 -17.33 13.04 10.08
C GLN A 263 -16.14 12.82 9.15
N ALA A 264 -15.14 13.70 9.19
CA ALA A 264 -13.93 13.54 8.39
C ALA A 264 -13.14 12.30 8.81
N SER A 265 -13.13 11.96 10.10
CA SER A 265 -12.53 10.74 10.61
C SER A 265 -13.28 9.49 10.10
N ALA A 266 -14.62 9.50 10.11
CA ALA A 266 -15.44 8.43 9.53
C ALA A 266 -15.17 8.26 8.03
N THR A 267 -15.13 9.37 7.28
CA THR A 267 -14.80 9.35 5.84
C THR A 267 -13.43 8.73 5.58
N TYR A 268 -12.42 9.10 6.36
CA TYR A 268 -11.08 8.52 6.25
C TYR A 268 -11.12 6.99 6.44
N TYR A 269 -11.83 6.50 7.45
CA TYR A 269 -11.99 5.06 7.69
C TYR A 269 -12.69 4.38 6.51
N ARG A 270 -13.83 4.92 6.04
CA ARG A 270 -14.56 4.39 4.89
C ARG A 270 -13.70 4.26 3.66
N GLN A 271 -13.02 5.33 3.28
CA GLN A 271 -12.15 5.36 2.10
C GLN A 271 -10.99 4.36 2.23
N LEU A 272 -10.30 4.34 3.37
CA LEU A 272 -9.17 3.45 3.61
C LEU A 272 -9.59 1.98 3.58
N LEU A 273 -10.67 1.60 4.26
CA LEU A 273 -11.13 0.21 4.34
C LEU A 273 -11.43 -0.36 2.95
N HIS A 274 -12.18 0.36 2.13
CA HIS A 274 -12.55 -0.09 0.79
C HIS A 274 -11.37 -0.02 -0.19
N ALA A 275 -10.55 1.03 -0.15
CA ALA A 275 -9.37 1.15 -1.01
C ALA A 275 -8.35 0.05 -0.72
N THR A 276 -8.11 -0.30 0.54
CA THR A 276 -7.18 -1.38 0.90
C THR A 276 -7.74 -2.77 0.62
N LEU A 277 -9.05 -2.99 0.74
CA LEU A 277 -9.69 -4.21 0.26
C LEU A 277 -9.45 -4.37 -1.26
N ALA A 278 -9.66 -3.31 -2.03
CA ALA A 278 -9.35 -3.27 -3.46
C ALA A 278 -7.87 -3.55 -3.74
N ALA A 279 -6.95 -3.13 -2.87
CA ALA A 279 -5.51 -3.42 -2.96
C ALA A 279 -5.11 -4.82 -2.47
N GLY A 280 -6.05 -5.61 -1.95
CA GLY A 280 -5.84 -7.00 -1.55
C GLY A 280 -5.50 -7.22 -0.08
N ALA A 281 -5.72 -6.24 0.78
CA ALA A 281 -5.67 -6.45 2.22
C ALA A 281 -6.77 -7.43 2.67
N THR A 282 -6.46 -8.25 3.67
CA THR A 282 -7.35 -9.28 4.21
C THR A 282 -7.52 -9.19 5.72
N GLY A 283 -7.09 -8.09 6.33
CA GLY A 283 -7.34 -7.76 7.73
C GLY A 283 -7.11 -6.28 8.01
N TRP A 284 -7.81 -5.76 9.02
CA TRP A 284 -7.83 -4.35 9.39
C TRP A 284 -7.89 -4.20 10.91
N ILE A 285 -6.89 -3.54 11.49
CA ILE A 285 -6.73 -3.36 12.93
C ILE A 285 -6.55 -1.86 13.19
N ALA A 286 -7.62 -1.19 13.60
CA ALA A 286 -7.61 0.27 13.80
C ALA A 286 -6.70 0.69 14.96
N TRP A 287 -5.99 1.78 14.83
CA TRP A 287 -5.34 2.47 15.93
C TRP A 287 -6.28 3.56 16.45
N ASN A 288 -6.82 3.47 17.63
CA ASN A 288 -6.85 2.36 18.56
C ASN A 288 -8.28 2.17 19.14
N ASN A 289 -8.45 1.30 20.15
CA ASN A 289 -9.78 0.98 20.70
C ASN A 289 -10.47 2.15 21.39
N THR A 290 -9.75 3.04 22.10
CA THR A 290 -10.37 4.04 22.98
C THR A 290 -9.56 5.34 23.09
N ASP A 291 -10.23 6.43 23.51
CA ASP A 291 -9.56 7.68 23.91
C ASP A 291 -9.03 7.58 25.36
N TYR A 292 -8.02 8.39 25.70
CA TYR A 292 -7.25 8.29 26.94
C TYR A 292 -7.37 9.51 27.86
N ASP A 293 -8.45 10.27 27.83
CA ASP A 293 -8.66 11.45 28.70
C ASP A 293 -8.48 11.15 30.20
N ASN A 294 -8.82 9.91 30.63
CA ASN A 294 -8.70 9.50 32.03
C ASN A 294 -7.24 9.44 32.52
N ILE A 295 -6.29 9.34 31.59
CA ILE A 295 -4.85 9.19 31.87
C ILE A 295 -4.00 10.20 31.12
N LYS A 296 -4.57 11.35 30.75
CA LYS A 296 -3.89 12.43 30.00
C LYS A 296 -2.59 12.94 30.65
N ASP A 297 -2.47 12.85 31.97
CA ASP A 297 -1.29 13.25 32.73
C ASP A 297 -0.21 12.15 32.79
N GLN A 298 -0.52 10.94 32.29
CA GLN A 298 0.42 9.84 32.18
C GLN A 298 1.26 9.94 30.90
N ARG A 299 2.52 9.59 30.96
CA ARG A 299 3.32 9.39 29.75
C ARG A 299 2.80 8.18 28.97
N PRO A 300 2.74 8.25 27.62
CA PRO A 300 3.28 9.30 26.73
C PRO A 300 2.36 10.52 26.58
N TYR A 301 1.09 10.43 26.92
CA TYR A 301 0.04 11.42 26.59
C TYR A 301 0.32 12.82 27.15
N SER A 302 0.99 12.91 28.32
CA SER A 302 1.36 14.20 28.94
C SER A 302 2.31 15.06 28.09
N HIS A 303 3.00 14.48 27.11
CA HIS A 303 3.89 15.20 26.18
C HIS A 303 3.56 14.95 24.70
N HIS A 304 2.72 13.95 24.41
CA HIS A 304 2.19 13.65 23.07
C HIS A 304 0.65 13.66 23.10
N PRO A 305 -0.01 14.80 23.39
CA PRO A 305 -1.45 14.85 23.61
C PRO A 305 -2.26 14.49 22.36
N PHE A 306 -1.69 14.60 21.16
CA PHE A 306 -2.37 14.18 19.91
C PHE A 306 -2.71 12.68 19.87
N GLU A 307 -2.03 11.86 20.67
CA GLU A 307 -2.31 10.43 20.81
C GLU A 307 -3.54 10.14 21.67
N LEU A 308 -4.06 11.14 22.38
CA LEU A 308 -5.22 10.96 23.28
C LEU A 308 -6.48 10.49 22.56
N HIS A 309 -6.71 10.93 21.31
CA HIS A 309 -8.02 10.85 20.69
C HIS A 309 -8.05 10.10 19.34
N PHE A 310 -7.17 9.09 19.17
CA PHE A 310 -7.26 8.14 18.05
C PHE A 310 -8.33 7.07 18.26
N GLY A 311 -8.88 6.95 19.45
CA GLY A 311 -9.85 5.92 19.81
C GLY A 311 -11.04 5.85 18.88
N ILE A 312 -11.49 4.61 18.56
CA ILE A 312 -12.78 4.35 17.90
C ILE A 312 -13.94 4.39 18.90
N THR A 313 -13.63 4.38 20.21
CA THR A 313 -14.55 4.77 21.29
C THR A 313 -13.97 5.94 22.07
N ASP A 314 -14.81 6.69 22.78
CA ASP A 314 -14.35 7.72 23.70
C ASP A 314 -13.88 7.12 25.05
N HIS A 315 -13.29 7.96 25.90
CA HIS A 315 -12.79 7.57 27.23
C HIS A 315 -13.86 6.99 28.18
N ARG A 316 -15.14 7.03 27.81
CA ARG A 316 -16.28 6.43 28.52
C ARG A 316 -16.75 5.14 27.88
N GLY A 317 -16.09 4.69 26.80
CA GLY A 317 -16.46 3.51 26.04
C GLY A 317 -17.65 3.73 25.09
N ARG A 318 -18.00 4.97 24.75
CA ARG A 318 -19.08 5.26 23.80
C ARG A 318 -18.52 5.23 22.36
N PRO A 319 -19.24 4.58 21.41
CA PRO A 319 -18.83 4.52 20.01
C PRO A 319 -18.62 5.90 19.39
N LYS A 320 -17.54 6.07 18.64
CA LYS A 320 -17.27 7.23 17.77
C LYS A 320 -17.59 6.86 16.31
N PRO A 321 -17.77 7.84 15.40
CA PRO A 321 -18.10 7.57 14.01
C PRO A 321 -17.17 6.59 13.28
N PRO A 322 -15.84 6.54 13.53
CA PRO A 322 -14.98 5.51 12.97
C PRO A 322 -15.38 4.06 13.31
N LEU A 323 -15.86 3.80 14.52
CA LEU A 323 -16.34 2.46 14.89
C LEU A 323 -17.58 2.06 14.08
N LYS A 324 -18.43 3.03 13.74
CA LYS A 324 -19.60 2.76 12.89
C LYS A 324 -19.19 2.38 11.45
N GLU A 325 -18.14 2.99 10.90
CA GLU A 325 -17.61 2.59 9.59
C GLU A 325 -17.02 1.17 9.61
N LEU A 326 -16.33 0.79 10.68
CA LEU A 326 -15.85 -0.59 10.88
C LEU A 326 -17.00 -1.58 10.99
N GLU A 327 -18.10 -1.22 11.67
CA GLU A 327 -19.31 -2.04 11.78
C GLU A 327 -19.95 -2.25 10.40
N ILE A 328 -20.17 -1.17 9.63
CA ILE A 328 -20.72 -1.24 8.27
C ILE A 328 -19.85 -2.14 7.39
N PHE A 329 -18.54 -1.90 7.38
CA PHE A 329 -17.60 -2.70 6.60
C PHE A 329 -17.57 -4.18 7.03
N SER A 330 -17.64 -4.46 8.33
CA SER A 330 -17.76 -5.82 8.85
C SER A 330 -19.06 -6.51 8.38
N GLU A 331 -20.15 -5.74 8.28
CA GLU A 331 -21.42 -6.24 7.75
C GLU A 331 -21.37 -6.55 6.26
N GLU A 332 -20.76 -5.65 5.47
CA GLU A 332 -20.56 -5.86 4.03
C GLU A 332 -19.73 -7.12 3.72
N LEU A 333 -18.74 -7.42 4.57
CA LEU A 333 -17.87 -8.59 4.39
C LEU A 333 -18.39 -9.88 5.05
N ARG A 334 -19.50 -9.83 5.79
CA ARG A 334 -20.00 -10.95 6.61
C ARG A 334 -20.21 -12.25 5.83
N ASP A 335 -20.77 -12.14 4.64
CA ASP A 335 -21.17 -13.28 3.81
C ASP A 335 -20.12 -13.62 2.73
N ILE A 336 -18.98 -12.94 2.71
CA ILE A 336 -17.90 -13.17 1.75
C ILE A 336 -16.92 -14.18 2.32
N ASP A 337 -16.73 -15.31 1.63
CA ASP A 337 -15.66 -16.27 1.93
C ASP A 337 -14.35 -15.79 1.29
N PHE A 338 -13.38 -15.40 2.13
CA PHE A 338 -12.05 -15.00 1.70
C PHE A 338 -11.17 -16.19 1.29
N GLY A 339 -11.57 -17.42 1.58
CA GLY A 339 -10.89 -18.63 1.12
C GLY A 339 -11.02 -18.80 -0.38
N GLY A 340 -10.03 -18.36 -1.14
CA GLY A 340 -10.04 -18.42 -2.60
C GLY A 340 -10.67 -17.21 -3.28
N ILE A 341 -10.76 -16.08 -2.58
CA ILE A 341 -11.14 -14.80 -3.19
C ILE A 341 -10.04 -14.32 -4.16
N GLU A 342 -10.44 -13.74 -5.28
CA GLU A 342 -9.58 -13.24 -6.33
C GLU A 342 -9.90 -11.79 -6.65
N ARG A 343 -8.85 -11.03 -6.97
CA ARG A 343 -9.00 -9.69 -7.54
C ARG A 343 -8.98 -9.80 -9.07
N ALA A 344 -9.97 -9.23 -9.72
CA ALA A 344 -9.92 -9.02 -11.16
C ALA A 344 -8.99 -7.82 -11.41
N ARG A 345 -7.90 -8.04 -12.14
CA ARG A 345 -6.93 -6.98 -12.49
C ARG A 345 -7.00 -6.65 -13.95
N THR A 346 -6.67 -5.42 -14.28
CA THR A 346 -6.35 -5.03 -15.65
C THR A 346 -5.00 -5.63 -16.07
N ASP A 347 -4.76 -5.70 -17.38
CA ASP A 347 -3.47 -6.12 -17.93
C ASP A 347 -2.42 -5.01 -17.85
N THR A 348 -2.39 -4.25 -16.73
CA THR A 348 -1.53 -3.09 -16.54
C THR A 348 -0.58 -3.34 -15.36
N ALA A 349 0.69 -2.94 -15.51
CA ALA A 349 1.69 -2.98 -14.46
C ALA A 349 2.44 -1.65 -14.34
N ILE A 350 2.71 -1.23 -13.09
CA ILE A 350 3.66 -0.16 -12.78
C ILE A 350 5.00 -0.80 -12.47
N ILE A 351 6.07 -0.37 -13.14
CA ILE A 351 7.43 -0.85 -12.92
C ILE A 351 8.10 0.03 -11.88
N VAL A 352 8.58 -0.60 -10.81
CA VAL A 352 9.41 0.03 -9.78
C VAL A 352 10.87 -0.32 -10.08
N PRO A 353 11.75 0.66 -10.37
CA PRO A 353 13.15 0.43 -10.63
C PRO A 353 13.90 -0.21 -9.46
N SER A 354 14.86 -1.10 -9.74
CA SER A 354 15.69 -1.77 -8.71
C SER A 354 16.58 -0.78 -7.93
N TYR A 355 16.76 0.41 -8.45
CA TYR A 355 17.44 1.51 -7.77
C TYR A 355 16.72 1.98 -6.49
N LEU A 356 15.50 1.54 -6.26
CA LEU A 356 14.81 1.73 -4.98
C LEU A 356 15.43 0.88 -3.87
N THR A 357 15.63 -0.41 -4.11
CA THR A 357 16.03 -1.36 -3.07
C THR A 357 17.51 -1.76 -3.15
N ALA A 358 18.09 -1.84 -4.35
CA ALA A 358 19.47 -2.23 -4.53
C ALA A 358 20.45 -1.15 -4.07
N ARG A 359 21.52 -1.59 -3.41
CA ARG A 359 22.58 -0.71 -2.89
C ARG A 359 23.67 -0.49 -3.94
N TYR A 360 23.34 0.27 -4.97
CA TYR A 360 24.35 0.70 -5.94
C TYR A 360 25.20 1.83 -5.33
N PRO A 361 26.54 1.90 -5.62
CA PRO A 361 27.42 2.87 -4.98
C PRO A 361 27.07 4.35 -5.21
N PHE A 362 26.22 4.63 -6.17
CA PHE A 362 25.81 5.96 -6.60
C PHE A 362 24.32 6.26 -6.39
N THR A 363 23.57 5.38 -5.72
CA THR A 363 22.15 5.62 -5.39
C THR A 363 22.06 6.45 -4.12
N GLU A 364 21.36 7.57 -4.18
CA GLU A 364 21.09 8.46 -3.06
C GLU A 364 19.64 8.32 -2.58
N ASP A 365 19.36 8.58 -1.31
CA ASP A 365 18.00 8.46 -0.74
C ASP A 365 17.00 9.37 -1.44
N ALA A 366 17.40 10.58 -1.85
CA ALA A 366 16.52 11.47 -2.62
C ALA A 366 16.01 10.83 -3.92
N GLU A 367 16.83 10.01 -4.58
CA GLU A 367 16.43 9.29 -5.80
C GLU A 367 15.49 8.11 -5.47
N ARG A 368 15.64 7.48 -4.32
CA ARG A 368 14.75 6.42 -3.86
C ARG A 368 13.38 6.98 -3.50
N VAL A 369 13.33 8.07 -2.75
CA VAL A 369 12.09 8.78 -2.42
C VAL A 369 11.35 9.21 -3.69
N LEU A 370 12.07 9.72 -4.71
CA LEU A 370 11.48 10.07 -6.00
C LEU A 370 10.81 8.88 -6.67
N ILE A 371 11.43 7.68 -6.62
CA ILE A 371 10.86 6.47 -7.22
C ILE A 371 9.54 6.10 -6.52
N VAL A 372 9.50 6.16 -5.19
CA VAL A 372 8.29 5.89 -4.41
C VAL A 372 7.18 6.88 -4.78
N ASP A 373 7.48 8.19 -4.73
CA ASP A 373 6.51 9.25 -4.96
C ASP A 373 5.95 9.23 -6.39
N ALA A 374 6.82 9.02 -7.40
CA ALA A 374 6.39 8.92 -8.80
C ALA A 374 5.53 7.66 -9.03
N SER A 375 5.87 6.54 -8.38
CA SER A 375 5.09 5.30 -8.46
C SER A 375 3.73 5.44 -7.78
N GLU A 376 3.67 6.15 -6.65
CA GLU A 376 2.40 6.45 -5.98
C GLU A 376 1.51 7.33 -6.84
N GLN A 377 2.05 8.40 -7.42
CA GLN A 377 1.28 9.27 -8.31
C GLN A 377 0.79 8.51 -9.56
N ALA A 378 1.62 7.63 -10.12
CA ALA A 378 1.21 6.75 -11.20
C ALA A 378 0.09 5.77 -10.80
N HIS A 379 0.15 5.25 -9.55
CA HIS A 379 -0.94 4.45 -9.01
C HIS A 379 -2.24 5.25 -8.91
N VAL A 380 -2.19 6.48 -8.41
CA VAL A 380 -3.36 7.38 -8.34
C VAL A 380 -3.95 7.61 -9.73
N ALA A 381 -3.14 8.05 -10.70
CA ALA A 381 -3.60 8.30 -12.06
C ALA A 381 -4.17 7.04 -12.75
N ALA A 382 -3.58 5.87 -12.48
CA ALA A 382 -4.11 4.60 -12.97
C ALA A 382 -5.47 4.26 -12.34
N ARG A 383 -5.66 4.56 -11.04
CA ARG A 383 -6.94 4.38 -10.35
C ARG A 383 -8.03 5.32 -10.89
N GLU A 384 -7.69 6.58 -11.18
CA GLU A 384 -8.56 7.56 -11.81
C GLU A 384 -8.98 7.16 -13.24
N ALA A 385 -8.22 6.27 -13.89
CA ALA A 385 -8.53 5.68 -15.19
C ALA A 385 -9.16 4.27 -15.09
N ASP A 386 -9.61 3.84 -13.90
CA ASP A 386 -10.12 2.49 -13.62
C ASP A 386 -9.16 1.37 -14.03
N LEU A 387 -7.87 1.65 -13.94
CA LEU A 387 -6.84 0.65 -14.06
C LEU A 387 -6.47 0.16 -12.66
N ALA A 388 -6.53 -1.14 -12.42
CA ALA A 388 -6.06 -1.78 -11.21
C ALA A 388 -4.65 -2.36 -11.47
N PRO A 389 -3.58 -1.54 -11.49
CA PRO A 389 -2.26 -1.96 -11.92
C PRO A 389 -1.65 -2.92 -10.91
N GLY A 390 -0.88 -3.89 -11.41
CA GLY A 390 0.05 -4.62 -10.57
C GLY A 390 1.32 -3.81 -10.34
N ILE A 391 1.95 -3.94 -9.19
CA ILE A 391 3.30 -3.45 -8.96
C ILE A 391 4.30 -4.55 -9.38
N VAL A 392 5.27 -4.18 -10.21
CA VAL A 392 6.34 -5.06 -10.71
C VAL A 392 7.67 -4.44 -10.35
N HIS A 393 8.41 -5.10 -9.45
CA HIS A 393 9.77 -4.67 -9.14
C HIS A 393 10.74 -5.15 -10.22
N GLU A 394 11.60 -4.24 -10.68
CA GLU A 394 12.75 -4.60 -11.49
C GLU A 394 13.66 -5.53 -10.67
N PRO A 395 14.06 -6.72 -11.19
CA PRO A 395 15.01 -7.57 -10.49
C PRO A 395 16.35 -6.84 -10.29
N ASP A 396 16.95 -7.02 -9.14
CA ASP A 396 18.32 -6.60 -8.92
C ASP A 396 19.31 -7.33 -9.84
N TYR A 397 20.54 -6.85 -9.94
CA TYR A 397 21.58 -7.40 -10.83
C TYR A 397 21.93 -8.88 -10.52
N GLY A 398 21.56 -9.42 -9.37
CA GLY A 398 21.84 -10.81 -8.94
C GLY A 398 20.69 -11.81 -9.15
N GLY A 399 19.47 -11.34 -9.37
CA GLY A 399 18.25 -12.17 -9.26
C GLY A 399 17.93 -13.12 -10.41
N GLY A 400 18.60 -13.06 -11.55
CA GLY A 400 18.46 -14.03 -12.66
C GLY A 400 17.08 -14.13 -13.34
N ARG A 401 16.06 -13.45 -12.84
CA ARG A 401 14.72 -13.35 -13.43
C ARG A 401 14.54 -11.93 -13.99
N GLY A 402 14.31 -11.83 -15.29
CA GLY A 402 13.94 -10.56 -15.92
C GLY A 402 12.56 -10.07 -15.45
N LEU A 403 12.16 -8.84 -15.86
CA LEU A 403 10.82 -8.32 -15.64
C LEU A 403 9.77 -9.37 -16.06
N PRO A 404 8.74 -9.62 -15.24
CA PRO A 404 7.71 -10.59 -15.55
C PRO A 404 6.93 -10.17 -16.80
N GLY A 405 6.57 -11.16 -17.62
CA GLY A 405 5.63 -10.99 -18.71
C GLY A 405 4.18 -11.17 -18.25
N GLY A 406 3.24 -10.98 -19.18
CA GLY A 406 1.81 -11.25 -18.94
C GLY A 406 0.94 -10.02 -18.81
N TYR A 407 1.51 -8.82 -18.93
CA TYR A 407 0.76 -7.56 -19.00
C TYR A 407 0.73 -7.01 -20.41
N GLY A 408 -0.39 -6.42 -20.80
CA GLY A 408 -0.54 -5.72 -22.07
C GLY A 408 0.07 -4.31 -22.03
N LEU A 409 0.02 -3.66 -20.86
CA LEU A 409 0.52 -2.31 -20.65
C LEU A 409 1.50 -2.27 -19.46
N TYR A 410 2.69 -1.76 -19.69
CA TYR A 410 3.71 -1.49 -18.66
C TYR A 410 3.92 0.02 -18.54
N LEU A 411 3.78 0.54 -17.33
CA LEU A 411 3.98 1.95 -16.98
C LEU A 411 5.32 2.09 -16.23
N LEU A 412 6.23 2.89 -16.75
CA LEU A 412 7.50 3.26 -16.11
C LEU A 412 7.46 4.77 -15.82
N PRO A 413 6.91 5.18 -14.65
CA PRO A 413 6.65 6.58 -14.35
C PRO A 413 7.91 7.33 -13.95
N SER A 414 8.13 8.49 -14.56
CA SER A 414 9.17 9.48 -14.22
C SER A 414 10.53 8.86 -13.89
N ALA A 415 10.97 7.93 -14.73
CA ALA A 415 12.17 7.13 -14.49
C ALA A 415 13.43 7.86 -14.91
N LYS A 416 14.46 7.81 -14.07
CA LYS A 416 15.82 8.20 -14.42
C LYS A 416 16.55 7.06 -15.13
N GLN A 417 16.41 5.84 -14.64
CA GLN A 417 17.20 4.70 -15.09
C GLN A 417 16.54 3.34 -14.79
N LEU A 418 16.88 2.35 -15.62
CA LEU A 418 16.71 0.92 -15.37
C LEU A 418 18.04 0.22 -15.72
N THR A 419 18.21 -1.00 -15.24
CA THR A 419 19.33 -1.85 -15.63
C THR A 419 19.25 -2.26 -17.12
N ALA A 420 20.37 -2.46 -17.76
CA ALA A 420 20.42 -2.86 -19.17
C ALA A 420 19.67 -4.18 -19.47
N PRO A 421 19.68 -5.22 -18.59
CA PRO A 421 18.83 -6.39 -18.78
C PRO A 421 17.33 -6.07 -18.82
N SER A 422 16.86 -5.14 -18.01
CA SER A 422 15.46 -4.72 -17.96
C SER A 422 15.05 -3.98 -19.23
N TRP A 423 15.88 -3.07 -19.74
CA TRP A 423 15.63 -2.42 -21.04
C TRP A 423 15.51 -3.44 -22.17
N ARG A 424 16.42 -4.41 -22.25
CA ARG A 424 16.34 -5.48 -23.25
C ARG A 424 15.06 -6.30 -23.10
N ARG A 425 14.68 -6.61 -21.83
CA ARG A 425 13.44 -7.35 -21.56
C ARG A 425 12.20 -6.58 -21.98
N LEU A 426 12.13 -5.27 -21.74
CA LEU A 426 11.06 -4.42 -22.24
C LEU A 426 10.97 -4.47 -23.77
N GLY A 427 12.10 -4.39 -24.47
CA GLY A 427 12.15 -4.56 -25.92
C GLY A 427 11.62 -5.92 -26.39
N GLU A 428 11.88 -7.01 -25.66
CA GLU A 428 11.30 -8.33 -25.97
C GLU A 428 9.79 -8.36 -25.77
N LEU A 429 9.30 -7.78 -24.65
CA LEU A 429 7.87 -7.70 -24.34
C LEU A 429 7.11 -6.88 -25.40
N VAL A 430 7.69 -5.76 -25.82
CA VAL A 430 7.12 -4.94 -26.91
C VAL A 430 7.07 -5.73 -28.22
N ARG A 431 8.14 -6.41 -28.61
CA ARG A 431 8.13 -7.26 -29.83
C ARG A 431 7.13 -8.40 -29.73
N ALA A 432 6.82 -8.89 -28.52
CA ALA A 432 5.78 -9.90 -28.27
C ALA A 432 4.35 -9.33 -28.32
N GLY A 433 4.18 -8.00 -28.38
CA GLY A 433 2.88 -7.34 -28.54
C GLY A 433 2.43 -6.47 -27.38
N ALA A 434 3.23 -6.33 -26.31
CA ALA A 434 2.93 -5.42 -25.21
C ALA A 434 3.15 -3.96 -25.57
N THR A 435 2.52 -3.05 -24.80
CA THR A 435 2.81 -1.62 -24.82
C THR A 435 3.67 -1.27 -23.59
N VAL A 436 4.72 -0.51 -23.79
CA VAL A 436 5.54 0.10 -22.73
C VAL A 436 5.39 1.61 -22.82
N TYR A 437 4.92 2.24 -21.76
CA TYR A 437 4.99 3.68 -21.56
C TYR A 437 6.13 4.00 -20.61
N ALA A 438 6.91 5.01 -20.92
CA ALA A 438 7.94 5.56 -20.04
C ALA A 438 7.90 7.09 -20.10
N SER A 439 8.01 7.73 -18.95
CA SER A 439 8.26 9.15 -18.82
C SER A 439 9.66 9.38 -18.23
N TYR A 440 10.34 10.41 -18.72
CA TYR A 440 11.71 10.68 -18.31
C TYR A 440 11.76 11.58 -17.09
N CYS A 441 12.63 11.26 -16.14
CA CYS A 441 13.02 12.15 -15.05
C CYS A 441 14.55 12.23 -14.94
N ALA A 442 15.09 13.44 -14.79
CA ALA A 442 16.52 13.67 -14.61
C ALA A 442 17.01 13.27 -13.20
N GLY A 443 16.11 13.12 -12.24
CA GLY A 443 16.42 12.93 -10.83
C GLY A 443 16.60 14.25 -10.06
N GLU A 444 16.60 14.17 -8.74
CA GLU A 444 16.67 15.34 -7.85
C GLU A 444 18.12 15.75 -7.53
N THR A 445 19.08 14.92 -7.88
CA THR A 445 20.50 15.17 -7.63
C THR A 445 21.26 15.42 -8.93
N SER A 446 22.36 16.19 -8.85
CA SER A 446 23.23 16.43 -9.98
C SER A 446 24.15 15.23 -10.31
N ALA A 447 24.15 14.22 -9.47
CA ALA A 447 24.87 12.98 -9.72
C ALA A 447 24.28 12.27 -10.94
N GLN A 448 25.14 11.83 -11.85
CA GLN A 448 24.75 11.06 -13.04
C GLN A 448 23.64 11.72 -13.88
N ARG A 449 23.84 12.96 -14.29
CA ARG A 449 22.95 13.64 -15.22
C ARG A 449 22.84 12.90 -16.55
N GLY A 450 21.65 12.94 -17.13
CA GLY A 450 21.32 12.33 -18.42
C GLY A 450 20.72 10.93 -18.29
N PRO A 451 20.04 10.48 -19.34
CA PRO A 451 19.39 9.19 -19.33
C PRO A 451 20.41 8.05 -19.40
N TRP A 452 20.32 7.14 -18.47
CA TRP A 452 21.01 5.85 -18.53
C TRP A 452 20.13 4.82 -19.22
N TRP A 453 19.58 5.19 -20.37
CA TRP A 453 18.68 4.36 -21.15
C TRP A 453 19.43 3.82 -22.36
N ASN A 454 19.74 2.54 -22.34
CA ASN A 454 20.57 1.90 -23.35
C ASN A 454 19.90 1.76 -24.72
N ASP A 455 18.57 1.71 -24.74
CA ASP A 455 17.81 1.28 -25.92
C ASP A 455 16.91 2.38 -26.50
N LEU A 456 17.26 3.68 -26.33
CA LEU A 456 16.45 4.81 -26.83
C LEU A 456 16.15 4.70 -28.33
N GLU A 457 17.15 4.43 -29.16
CA GLU A 457 16.96 4.30 -30.61
C GLU A 457 16.20 3.03 -30.98
N ASP A 458 16.57 1.90 -30.38
CA ASP A 458 15.97 0.62 -30.71
C ASP A 458 14.52 0.50 -30.22
N LEU A 459 14.23 0.97 -29.00
CA LEU A 459 12.93 0.82 -28.36
C LEU A 459 11.97 1.96 -28.76
N PHE A 460 12.43 3.21 -28.66
CA PHE A 460 11.57 4.39 -28.85
C PHE A 460 11.79 5.07 -30.22
N GLY A 461 12.78 4.66 -31.00
CA GLY A 461 13.09 5.24 -32.33
C GLY A 461 13.55 6.70 -32.26
N VAL A 462 14.13 7.10 -31.13
CA VAL A 462 14.59 8.45 -30.87
C VAL A 462 16.05 8.47 -30.40
N ARG A 463 16.72 9.59 -30.62
CA ARG A 463 18.07 9.86 -30.10
C ARG A 463 18.02 11.08 -29.20
N GLN A 464 18.73 11.04 -28.08
CA GLN A 464 18.93 12.21 -27.25
C GLN A 464 19.78 13.25 -27.98
N LEU A 465 19.30 14.48 -27.98
CA LEU A 465 20.08 15.62 -28.38
C LEU A 465 21.03 16.02 -27.26
N LEU A 466 22.34 15.89 -27.50
CA LEU A 466 23.34 16.29 -26.52
C LEU A 466 23.37 17.82 -26.41
N THR A 467 22.99 18.32 -25.26
CA THR A 467 23.10 19.72 -24.89
C THR A 467 24.13 19.91 -23.78
N TYR A 468 24.68 21.12 -23.64
CA TYR A 468 25.51 21.41 -22.49
C TYR A 468 24.70 21.25 -21.21
N GLY A 469 25.18 20.43 -20.27
CA GLY A 469 24.49 20.09 -19.03
C GLY A 469 23.59 18.85 -19.12
N LEU A 470 23.40 18.25 -20.30
CA LEU A 470 22.66 17.00 -20.57
C LEU A 470 21.14 17.06 -20.36
N ASN A 471 20.60 18.09 -19.73
CA ASN A 471 19.19 18.31 -19.52
C ASN A 471 18.70 19.57 -20.20
N ASP A 472 17.41 19.63 -20.52
CA ASP A 472 16.73 20.80 -21.07
C ASP A 472 15.77 21.32 -19.99
N PRO A 473 16.10 22.40 -19.24
CA PRO A 473 15.31 22.88 -18.12
C PRO A 473 13.88 23.27 -18.51
N VAL A 474 12.94 23.04 -17.63
CA VAL A 474 11.54 23.45 -17.73
C VAL A 474 11.35 24.69 -16.87
N ASP A 475 11.28 25.85 -17.52
CA ASP A 475 11.08 27.14 -16.87
C ASP A 475 9.61 27.50 -16.74
N GLU A 476 8.73 26.87 -17.51
CA GLU A 476 7.30 27.06 -17.51
C GLU A 476 6.67 26.52 -16.23
N ASP A 477 5.68 27.24 -15.67
CA ASP A 477 4.90 26.75 -14.52
C ASP A 477 3.92 25.66 -14.93
N VAL A 478 3.53 25.62 -16.18
CA VAL A 478 2.62 24.62 -16.77
C VAL A 478 3.21 24.15 -18.10
N VAL A 479 3.30 22.84 -18.25
CA VAL A 479 3.66 22.18 -19.51
C VAL A 479 2.38 21.73 -20.19
N GLU A 480 2.14 22.24 -21.40
CA GLU A 480 1.00 21.83 -22.22
C GLU A 480 1.49 20.97 -23.39
N LEU A 481 0.88 19.80 -23.57
CA LEU A 481 1.15 18.89 -24.68
C LEU A 481 -0.07 18.86 -25.60
N THR A 482 0.07 19.37 -26.81
CA THR A 482 -0.97 19.38 -27.83
C THR A 482 -0.84 18.16 -28.74
N LEU A 483 -1.86 17.35 -28.85
CA LEU A 483 -1.88 16.17 -29.71
C LEU A 483 -1.90 16.56 -31.19
N GLU A 484 -1.01 15.97 -31.97
CA GLU A 484 -0.98 16.14 -33.45
C GLU A 484 -1.89 15.13 -34.16
N GLU A 485 -2.16 13.98 -33.53
CA GLU A 485 -2.95 12.89 -34.05
C GLU A 485 -3.89 12.33 -32.96
N ASP A 486 -4.92 11.60 -33.37
CA ASP A 486 -5.76 10.84 -32.42
C ASP A 486 -4.89 9.79 -31.69
N PHE A 487 -5.07 9.70 -30.38
CA PHE A 487 -4.39 8.73 -29.52
C PHE A 487 -5.34 8.16 -28.47
N GLY A 488 -5.71 6.88 -28.63
CA GLY A 488 -6.73 6.26 -27.82
C GLY A 488 -8.09 6.98 -27.97
N ASN A 489 -8.59 7.49 -26.86
CA ASN A 489 -9.80 8.32 -26.80
C ASN A 489 -9.54 9.83 -26.85
N LEU A 490 -8.29 10.25 -26.98
CA LEU A 490 -7.91 11.66 -27.13
C LEU A 490 -7.87 12.05 -28.61
N PRO A 491 -8.67 13.01 -29.08
CA PRO A 491 -8.64 13.46 -30.47
C PRO A 491 -7.43 14.37 -30.74
N ALA A 492 -7.03 14.46 -32.00
CA ALA A 492 -6.07 15.47 -32.46
C ALA A 492 -6.50 16.87 -32.03
N GLY A 493 -5.57 17.67 -31.58
CA GLY A 493 -5.82 19.00 -31.01
C GLY A 493 -6.20 19.01 -29.53
N ALA A 494 -6.42 17.84 -28.89
CA ALA A 494 -6.57 17.79 -27.44
C ALA A 494 -5.28 18.26 -26.73
N VAL A 495 -5.45 18.90 -25.60
CA VAL A 495 -4.33 19.40 -24.78
C VAL A 495 -4.31 18.64 -23.45
N LEU A 496 -3.12 18.14 -23.10
CA LEU A 496 -2.81 17.64 -21.76
C LEU A 496 -1.99 18.69 -21.04
N SER A 497 -2.34 19.04 -19.81
CA SER A 497 -1.76 20.14 -19.05
C SER A 497 -1.19 19.64 -17.73
N PHE A 498 0.09 19.88 -17.50
CA PHE A 498 0.84 19.42 -16.34
C PHE A 498 1.48 20.60 -15.62
N ALA A 499 1.10 20.85 -14.39
CA ALA A 499 1.73 21.90 -13.59
C ALA A 499 3.13 21.47 -13.14
N ALA A 500 4.17 22.11 -13.67
CA ALA A 500 5.56 21.79 -13.39
C ALA A 500 5.95 22.14 -11.94
N ALA A 501 6.49 21.16 -11.23
CA ALA A 501 6.92 21.29 -9.84
C ALA A 501 8.19 20.48 -9.57
N GLY A 502 8.73 20.59 -8.35
CA GLY A 502 9.94 19.90 -7.93
C GLY A 502 11.17 20.77 -7.98
N ASN A 503 12.34 20.20 -7.74
CA ASN A 503 13.60 20.94 -7.75
C ASN A 503 14.10 21.23 -9.16
N ALA A 504 15.09 22.12 -9.27
CA ALA A 504 15.62 22.58 -10.56
C ALA A 504 16.29 21.47 -11.39
N GLU A 505 16.86 20.46 -10.77
CA GLU A 505 17.51 19.35 -11.48
C GLU A 505 16.46 18.42 -12.13
N ALA A 506 15.40 18.10 -11.41
CA ALA A 506 14.34 17.23 -11.90
C ALA A 506 13.33 17.94 -12.81
N ARG A 507 13.20 19.28 -12.72
CA ARG A 507 12.41 20.09 -13.65
C ARG A 507 13.13 20.21 -15.01
N ALA A 508 13.25 19.09 -15.69
CA ALA A 508 13.91 19.01 -16.98
C ALA A 508 13.18 18.03 -17.90
N ARG A 509 13.25 18.29 -19.20
CA ARG A 509 12.79 17.37 -20.23
C ARG A 509 13.94 16.63 -20.87
N LEU A 510 13.66 15.51 -21.51
CA LEU A 510 14.59 14.81 -22.39
C LEU A 510 14.55 15.46 -23.78
N PRO A 511 15.59 16.14 -24.23
CA PRO A 511 15.67 16.66 -25.60
C PRO A 511 15.92 15.50 -26.56
N ILE A 512 15.02 15.31 -27.53
CA ILE A 512 15.09 14.19 -28.50
C ILE A 512 14.95 14.66 -29.94
N GLU A 513 15.47 13.83 -30.86
CA GLU A 513 15.11 13.79 -32.27
C GLU A 513 14.60 12.40 -32.66
N VAL A 514 13.64 12.36 -33.59
CA VAL A 514 13.17 11.09 -34.17
C VAL A 514 14.20 10.64 -35.22
N VAL A 515 14.73 9.41 -35.04
CA VAL A 515 15.72 8.83 -35.96
C VAL A 515 15.15 7.81 -36.94
N ASP A 516 13.99 7.23 -36.58
CA ASP A 516 13.32 6.28 -37.47
C ASP A 516 11.84 6.69 -37.67
N PRO A 517 11.59 7.63 -38.61
CA PRO A 517 10.22 8.11 -38.89
C PRO A 517 9.34 7.07 -39.59
N SER A 518 9.88 5.91 -40.01
CA SER A 518 9.09 4.85 -40.62
C SER A 518 8.23 4.07 -39.62
N ARG A 519 8.65 4.04 -38.37
CA ARG A 519 7.95 3.35 -37.26
C ARG A 519 7.66 4.22 -36.05
N THR A 520 8.22 5.46 -36.02
CA THR A 520 8.05 6.39 -34.88
C THR A 520 7.28 7.61 -35.33
N ARG A 521 6.18 7.88 -34.62
CA ARG A 521 5.33 9.06 -34.83
C ARG A 521 5.40 9.98 -33.61
N VAL A 522 5.25 11.28 -33.85
CA VAL A 522 5.08 12.27 -32.78
C VAL A 522 3.60 12.36 -32.47
N ILE A 523 3.18 11.94 -31.28
CA ILE A 523 1.80 12.00 -30.82
C ILE A 523 1.42 13.39 -30.36
N ALA A 524 2.34 14.03 -29.58
CA ALA A 524 2.10 15.38 -29.06
C ALA A 524 3.37 16.20 -29.04
N ARG A 525 3.18 17.53 -29.17
CA ARG A 525 4.25 18.52 -29.02
C ARG A 525 3.94 19.46 -27.85
N ASP A 526 5.02 19.98 -27.27
CA ASP A 526 4.92 21.02 -26.26
C ASP A 526 4.63 22.41 -26.88
N GLY A 527 4.38 23.41 -26.03
CA GLY A 527 4.09 24.78 -26.43
C GLY A 527 5.18 25.47 -27.28
N ARG A 528 6.40 24.88 -27.37
CA ARG A 528 7.50 25.33 -28.23
C ARG A 528 7.61 24.51 -29.53
N GLY A 529 6.68 23.59 -29.78
CA GLY A 529 6.65 22.73 -30.98
C GLY A 529 7.66 21.57 -30.94
N ARG A 530 8.25 21.25 -29.77
CA ARG A 530 9.21 20.15 -29.63
C ARG A 530 8.44 18.81 -29.38
N PRO A 531 8.96 17.67 -29.89
CA PRO A 531 8.36 16.37 -29.58
C PRO A 531 8.30 16.15 -28.06
N ALA A 532 7.11 15.83 -27.56
CA ALA A 532 6.86 15.64 -26.12
C ALA A 532 6.29 14.26 -25.78
N LEU A 533 5.43 13.72 -26.67
CA LEU A 533 4.95 12.34 -26.60
C LEU A 533 5.20 11.69 -27.95
N VAL A 534 5.91 10.56 -27.98
CA VAL A 534 6.24 9.82 -29.20
C VAL A 534 5.89 8.35 -29.04
N GLU A 535 5.45 7.71 -30.14
CA GLU A 535 5.16 6.27 -30.20
C GLU A 535 6.06 5.61 -31.25
N CYS A 536 6.73 4.53 -30.86
CA CYS A 536 7.48 3.67 -31.77
C CYS A 536 6.79 2.31 -31.87
N ARG A 537 6.49 1.85 -33.09
CA ARG A 537 5.78 0.58 -33.34
C ARG A 537 6.75 -0.56 -33.59
N HIS A 538 6.46 -1.71 -32.99
CA HIS A 538 7.20 -2.96 -33.11
C HIS A 538 6.25 -4.12 -33.46
N GLY A 539 5.74 -4.12 -34.68
CA GLY A 539 4.69 -5.06 -35.08
C GLY A 539 3.37 -4.74 -34.39
N ARG A 540 2.90 -5.64 -33.51
CA ARG A 540 1.69 -5.40 -32.71
C ARG A 540 1.96 -4.61 -31.43
N GLY A 541 3.19 -4.65 -30.91
CA GLY A 541 3.54 -3.92 -29.71
C GLY A 541 4.04 -2.51 -30.01
N ARG A 542 4.13 -1.70 -28.99
CA ARG A 542 4.52 -0.30 -29.08
C ARG A 542 5.26 0.20 -27.86
N ALA A 543 6.14 1.17 -28.07
CA ALA A 543 6.82 1.89 -27.02
C ALA A 543 6.45 3.37 -27.08
N VAL A 544 5.94 3.92 -26.00
CA VAL A 544 5.50 5.32 -25.88
C VAL A 544 6.42 6.02 -24.90
N LEU A 545 7.02 7.13 -25.33
CA LEU A 545 7.91 7.96 -24.51
C LEU A 545 7.29 9.34 -24.30
N CYS A 546 7.09 9.70 -23.02
CA CYS A 546 6.89 11.08 -22.60
C CYS A 546 8.25 11.70 -22.21
N THR A 547 8.59 12.83 -22.80
CA THR A 547 9.88 13.49 -22.54
C THR A 547 9.91 14.33 -21.26
N TYR A 548 8.78 14.44 -20.57
CA TYR A 548 8.58 15.19 -19.31
C TYR A 548 8.29 14.26 -18.15
N PRO A 549 8.74 14.59 -16.93
CA PRO A 549 8.47 13.79 -15.74
C PRO A 549 7.09 14.14 -15.14
N VAL A 550 6.02 13.83 -15.85
CA VAL A 550 4.66 14.28 -15.51
C VAL A 550 4.19 13.75 -14.16
N GLU A 551 4.46 12.50 -13.82
CA GLU A 551 4.10 11.89 -12.53
C GLU A 551 4.90 12.53 -11.38
N TYR A 552 6.19 12.82 -11.60
CA TYR A 552 7.01 13.53 -10.64
C TYR A 552 6.48 14.95 -10.36
N PHE A 553 6.09 15.67 -11.41
CA PHE A 553 5.51 17.01 -11.27
C PHE A 553 4.28 17.00 -10.37
N ALA A 554 3.37 16.06 -10.60
CA ALA A 554 2.16 15.91 -9.81
C ALA A 554 2.48 15.46 -8.37
N ALA A 555 3.42 14.51 -8.18
CA ALA A 555 3.84 14.04 -6.87
C ALA A 555 4.39 15.16 -5.96
N ARG A 556 5.05 16.17 -6.55
CA ARG A 556 5.59 17.32 -5.81
C ARG A 556 4.58 18.43 -5.52
N ARG A 557 3.28 18.17 -5.71
CA ARG A 557 2.21 19.13 -5.47
C ARG A 557 1.15 18.56 -4.53
N GLY A 558 0.62 19.41 -3.67
CA GLY A 558 -0.61 19.13 -2.93
C GLY A 558 -1.82 19.63 -3.71
N ARG A 559 -2.96 18.97 -3.53
CA ARG A 559 -4.26 19.35 -4.11
C ARG A 559 -4.24 19.45 -5.64
N VAL A 560 -3.63 18.47 -6.29
CA VAL A 560 -3.47 18.43 -7.74
C VAL A 560 -4.41 17.45 -8.42
N ASN A 561 -4.74 16.32 -7.76
CA ASN A 561 -5.56 15.26 -8.35
C ASN A 561 -7.08 15.62 -8.37
N PRO A 562 -7.82 15.24 -9.43
CA PRO A 562 -7.30 14.57 -10.63
C PRO A 562 -6.51 15.53 -11.53
N GLU A 563 -5.42 15.07 -12.13
CA GLU A 563 -4.62 15.80 -13.09
C GLU A 563 -4.45 15.00 -14.40
N ASP A 564 -3.97 15.62 -15.48
CA ASP A 564 -4.10 15.04 -16.83
C ASP A 564 -3.30 13.72 -17.08
N THR A 565 -2.51 13.22 -16.14
CA THR A 565 -1.85 11.91 -16.28
C THR A 565 -2.88 10.77 -16.37
N TRP A 566 -4.02 10.86 -15.67
CA TRP A 566 -5.07 9.84 -15.81
C TRP A 566 -5.63 9.79 -17.23
N ARG A 567 -5.80 10.94 -17.91
CA ARG A 567 -6.27 10.99 -19.32
C ARG A 567 -5.25 10.34 -20.26
N LEU A 568 -3.97 10.55 -20.00
CA LEU A 568 -2.90 9.90 -20.75
C LEU A 568 -2.92 8.38 -20.53
N TYR A 569 -3.11 7.92 -19.29
CA TYR A 569 -3.17 6.50 -18.95
C TYR A 569 -4.44 5.83 -19.52
N ASP A 570 -5.56 6.53 -19.50
CA ASP A 570 -6.79 6.08 -20.12
C ASP A 570 -6.62 5.93 -21.64
N ALA A 571 -6.04 6.92 -22.30
CA ALA A 571 -5.73 6.85 -23.73
C ALA A 571 -4.77 5.69 -24.07
N LEU A 572 -3.73 5.46 -23.25
CA LEU A 572 -2.83 4.32 -23.39
C LEU A 572 -3.58 2.98 -23.26
N ALA A 573 -4.49 2.87 -22.31
CA ALA A 573 -5.29 1.67 -22.10
C ALA A 573 -6.22 1.39 -23.29
N VAL A 574 -6.88 2.41 -23.83
CA VAL A 574 -7.72 2.31 -25.04
C VAL A 574 -6.86 1.89 -26.24
N GLU A 575 -5.73 2.55 -26.46
CA GLU A 575 -4.81 2.28 -27.58
C GLU A 575 -4.20 0.87 -27.51
N THR A 576 -4.03 0.33 -26.30
CA THR A 576 -3.52 -1.02 -26.06
C THR A 576 -4.61 -2.08 -26.09
N GLY A 577 -5.88 -1.70 -25.91
CA GLY A 577 -7.00 -2.61 -25.74
C GLY A 577 -7.00 -3.32 -24.38
N VAL A 578 -6.54 -2.63 -23.34
CA VAL A 578 -6.61 -3.14 -21.96
C VAL A 578 -8.07 -3.34 -21.56
N THR A 579 -8.40 -4.54 -21.10
CA THR A 579 -9.72 -4.84 -20.57
C THR A 579 -9.84 -4.38 -19.13
N ARG A 580 -10.88 -3.63 -18.80
CA ARG A 580 -11.24 -3.22 -17.44
C ARG A 580 -12.39 -4.09 -16.96
N PRO A 581 -12.24 -4.83 -15.85
CA PRO A 581 -13.33 -5.66 -15.30
C PRO A 581 -14.59 -4.86 -14.96
N ALA A 582 -14.41 -3.63 -14.51
CA ALA A 582 -15.43 -2.63 -14.26
C ALA A 582 -14.90 -1.26 -14.67
N HIS A 583 -15.78 -0.36 -15.10
CA HIS A 583 -15.44 0.99 -15.53
C HIS A 583 -16.56 1.98 -15.27
N VAL A 584 -16.19 3.21 -14.89
CA VAL A 584 -17.08 4.37 -14.76
C VAL A 584 -16.42 5.54 -15.48
N ASP A 585 -17.15 6.24 -16.33
CA ASP A 585 -16.63 7.41 -17.07
C ASP A 585 -16.59 8.67 -16.19
N ASP A 586 -15.89 8.56 -15.07
CA ASP A 586 -15.70 9.65 -14.07
C ASP A 586 -14.43 9.39 -13.26
N PRO A 587 -13.36 10.18 -13.38
CA PRO A 587 -12.10 9.95 -12.67
C PRO A 587 -12.22 10.12 -11.14
N LEU A 588 -13.31 10.72 -10.66
CA LEU A 588 -13.60 10.84 -9.23
C LEU A 588 -14.40 9.66 -8.67
N VAL A 589 -14.73 8.64 -9.50
CA VAL A 589 -15.37 7.41 -9.05
C VAL A 589 -14.53 6.21 -9.53
N MET A 590 -13.88 5.55 -8.61
CA MET A 590 -12.96 4.45 -8.88
C MET A 590 -13.62 3.12 -8.59
N VAL A 591 -13.41 2.13 -9.45
CA VAL A 591 -14.01 0.80 -9.31
C VAL A 591 -12.97 -0.32 -9.36
N ASP A 592 -13.23 -1.37 -8.57
CA ASP A 592 -12.49 -2.63 -8.58
C ASP A 592 -13.42 -3.81 -8.50
N SER A 593 -12.98 -4.96 -8.99
CA SER A 593 -13.78 -6.18 -8.96
C SER A 593 -13.11 -7.30 -8.18
N LEU A 594 -13.92 -7.96 -7.34
CA LEU A 594 -13.56 -9.17 -6.61
C LEU A 594 -14.42 -10.34 -7.11
N ARG A 595 -13.85 -11.55 -7.06
CA ARG A 595 -14.56 -12.81 -7.33
C ARG A 595 -14.28 -13.78 -6.19
N THR A 596 -15.34 -14.39 -5.67
CA THR A 596 -15.23 -15.45 -4.67
C THR A 596 -15.09 -16.82 -5.34
N ALA A 597 -14.67 -17.83 -4.58
CA ALA A 597 -14.47 -19.19 -5.10
C ALA A 597 -15.73 -19.85 -5.66
N ASP A 598 -16.92 -19.47 -5.18
CA ASP A 598 -18.23 -19.91 -5.68
C ASP A 598 -18.68 -19.14 -6.95
N GLY A 599 -17.88 -18.18 -7.41
CA GLY A 599 -18.11 -17.41 -8.63
C GLY A 599 -18.89 -16.12 -8.44
N ALA A 600 -19.33 -15.77 -7.22
CA ALA A 600 -19.98 -14.49 -6.97
C ALA A 600 -18.99 -13.33 -7.25
N GLN A 601 -19.49 -12.26 -7.84
CA GLN A 601 -18.72 -11.09 -8.21
C GLN A 601 -19.19 -9.88 -7.40
N TYR A 602 -18.22 -9.09 -6.94
CA TYR A 602 -18.44 -7.85 -6.21
C TYR A 602 -17.64 -6.73 -6.84
N THR A 603 -18.21 -5.54 -6.87
CA THR A 603 -17.53 -4.32 -7.28
C THR A 603 -17.39 -3.39 -6.09
N ILE A 604 -16.16 -3.02 -5.77
CA ILE A 604 -15.84 -1.97 -4.81
C ILE A 604 -15.95 -0.65 -5.56
N VAL A 605 -16.71 0.30 -5.01
CA VAL A 605 -16.91 1.62 -5.60
C VAL A 605 -16.49 2.68 -4.59
N LEU A 606 -15.62 3.60 -5.01
CA LEU A 606 -15.09 4.70 -4.20
C LEU A 606 -15.37 6.02 -4.89
N SER A 607 -16.08 6.95 -4.22
CA SER A 607 -16.31 8.30 -4.72
C SER A 607 -15.36 9.31 -4.05
N GLN A 608 -14.77 10.18 -4.85
CA GLN A 608 -14.00 11.34 -4.42
C GLN A 608 -14.77 12.65 -4.54
N HIS A 609 -16.06 12.60 -4.94
CA HIS A 609 -16.94 13.74 -5.01
C HIS A 609 -17.30 14.27 -3.62
N ASP A 610 -17.38 15.61 -3.49
CA ASP A 610 -17.85 16.31 -2.29
C ASP A 610 -19.39 16.39 -2.20
N GLU A 611 -20.08 16.00 -3.28
CA GLU A 611 -21.54 15.95 -3.41
C GLU A 611 -21.99 14.51 -3.69
N PRO A 612 -23.25 14.16 -3.41
CA PRO A 612 -23.79 12.86 -3.80
C PRO A 612 -23.70 12.66 -5.32
N VAL A 613 -23.31 11.48 -5.75
CA VAL A 613 -23.21 11.10 -7.16
C VAL A 613 -23.97 9.79 -7.41
N GLU A 614 -24.54 9.65 -8.60
CA GLU A 614 -25.16 8.43 -9.08
C GLU A 614 -24.45 7.99 -10.35
N VAL A 615 -23.93 6.76 -10.37
CA VAL A 615 -23.17 6.21 -11.50
C VAL A 615 -23.70 4.84 -11.90
N ASN A 616 -23.48 4.50 -13.18
CA ASN A 616 -23.64 3.14 -13.65
C ASN A 616 -22.24 2.54 -13.91
N ILE A 617 -22.06 1.29 -13.55
CA ILE A 617 -20.81 0.57 -13.74
C ILE A 617 -20.94 -0.26 -15.03
N ASP A 618 -20.06 -0.05 -15.98
CA ASP A 618 -19.93 -0.84 -17.18
C ASP A 618 -18.95 -2.00 -16.95
N TYR A 619 -19.29 -3.22 -17.36
CA TYR A 619 -18.50 -4.42 -17.18
C TYR A 619 -17.90 -4.93 -18.48
N ASP A 620 -16.79 -5.65 -18.39
CA ASP A 620 -16.03 -6.18 -19.55
C ASP A 620 -16.82 -7.15 -20.47
N ASP A 621 -17.89 -7.75 -19.96
CA ASP A 621 -18.80 -8.61 -20.76
C ASP A 621 -19.94 -7.85 -21.45
N GLY A 622 -19.95 -6.53 -21.37
CA GLY A 622 -20.99 -5.65 -21.91
C GLY A 622 -22.20 -5.48 -20.98
N GLY A 623 -22.18 -6.07 -19.79
CA GLY A 623 -23.19 -5.82 -18.76
C GLY A 623 -23.05 -4.41 -18.15
N ARG A 624 -24.17 -3.90 -17.60
CA ARG A 624 -24.21 -2.62 -16.90
C ARG A 624 -24.96 -2.78 -15.58
N SER A 625 -24.49 -2.09 -14.52
CA SER A 625 -25.18 -2.11 -13.23
C SER A 625 -26.47 -1.30 -13.26
N ASP A 626 -27.36 -1.56 -12.28
CA ASP A 626 -28.32 -0.56 -11.86
C ASP A 626 -27.58 0.69 -11.34
N PRO A 627 -28.24 1.88 -11.31
CA PRO A 627 -27.61 3.07 -10.76
C PRO A 627 -27.13 2.87 -9.32
N VAL A 628 -25.86 3.15 -9.08
CA VAL A 628 -25.24 3.13 -7.74
C VAL A 628 -25.17 4.55 -7.24
N ARG A 629 -25.88 4.82 -6.13
CA ARG A 629 -25.84 6.12 -5.47
C ARG A 629 -24.81 6.11 -4.36
N LEU A 630 -23.93 7.09 -4.38
CA LEU A 630 -22.89 7.32 -3.38
C LEU A 630 -23.12 8.65 -2.69
N GLU A 631 -23.03 8.66 -1.37
CA GLU A 631 -22.96 9.90 -0.59
C GLU A 631 -21.61 10.60 -0.81
N PRO A 632 -21.43 11.87 -0.41
CA PRO A 632 -20.15 12.57 -0.52
C PRO A 632 -19.00 11.74 0.06
N LEU A 633 -17.93 11.55 -0.70
CA LEU A 633 -16.79 10.71 -0.33
C LEU A 633 -17.23 9.30 0.12
N GLY A 634 -18.28 8.79 -0.53
CA GLY A 634 -18.87 7.48 -0.25
C GLY A 634 -18.00 6.34 -0.77
N ALA A 635 -18.15 5.17 -0.14
CA ALA A 635 -17.63 3.92 -0.65
C ALA A 635 -18.62 2.79 -0.31
N CYS A 636 -18.69 1.77 -1.15
CA CYS A 636 -19.54 0.61 -0.91
C CYS A 636 -19.06 -0.62 -1.70
N LEU A 637 -19.56 -1.77 -1.30
CA LEU A 637 -19.39 -3.04 -1.99
C LEU A 637 -20.71 -3.44 -2.66
N VAL A 638 -20.72 -3.51 -4.00
CA VAL A 638 -21.90 -3.87 -4.79
C VAL A 638 -21.77 -5.30 -5.26
N ARG A 639 -22.71 -6.17 -4.89
CA ARG A 639 -22.79 -7.51 -5.47
C ARG A 639 -23.33 -7.43 -6.89
N ARG A 640 -22.59 -7.99 -7.84
CA ARG A 640 -23.02 -8.05 -9.22
C ARG A 640 -24.20 -9.05 -9.35
N PRO A 641 -25.32 -8.69 -10.01
CA PRO A 641 -26.38 -9.63 -10.29
C PRO A 641 -25.87 -10.83 -11.12
N GLU A 642 -26.35 -12.04 -10.84
CA GLU A 642 -26.07 -13.18 -11.69
C GLU A 642 -26.70 -12.93 -13.07
N THR A 643 -25.89 -12.97 -14.12
CA THR A 643 -26.41 -12.94 -15.50
C THR A 643 -27.15 -14.25 -15.75
N ASP A 644 -28.46 -14.18 -16.05
CA ASP A 644 -29.21 -15.38 -16.44
C ASP A 644 -28.57 -15.93 -17.75
N PRO A 645 -28.10 -17.20 -17.76
CA PRO A 645 -27.50 -17.78 -18.96
C PRO A 645 -28.40 -17.72 -20.20
N ARG A 646 -29.69 -17.42 -20.01
CA ARG A 646 -30.70 -17.32 -21.10
C ARG A 646 -30.71 -15.97 -21.81
N ASP A 647 -30.14 -14.92 -21.25
CA ASP A 647 -30.08 -13.58 -21.87
C ASP A 647 -29.01 -13.49 -22.98
N GLY A 648 -28.05 -14.41 -23.02
CA GLY A 648 -27.00 -14.49 -24.06
C GLY A 648 -27.41 -15.17 -25.36
N GLU A 649 -28.55 -15.88 -25.40
CA GLU A 649 -29.01 -16.61 -26.61
C GLU A 649 -29.98 -15.82 -27.51
N ILE A 650 -30.51 -14.68 -27.07
CA ILE A 650 -31.49 -13.89 -27.85
C ILE A 650 -30.81 -13.01 -28.94
N GLY A 651 -29.49 -12.86 -28.90
CA GLY A 651 -28.73 -11.98 -29.83
C GLY A 651 -28.13 -12.64 -31.07
N ARG A 652 -28.29 -13.96 -31.28
CA ARG A 652 -27.72 -14.69 -32.45
C ARG A 652 -28.70 -15.39 -33.37
N ALA A 653 -29.94 -14.93 -33.49
CA ALA A 653 -30.84 -15.37 -34.55
C ALA A 653 -31.27 -14.16 -35.34
N HIS A 654 -30.85 -14.16 -36.63
CA HIS A 654 -31.23 -13.25 -37.73
C HIS A 654 -30.44 -11.92 -37.82
N VAL A 655 -29.32 -11.91 -38.58
CA VAL A 655 -29.25 -11.40 -39.98
C VAL A 655 -28.08 -12.07 -40.68
#